data_e33635d59e33e3a43b4aa2c6fad267f5
#
_entry.id   e33635d59e33e3a43b4aa2c6fad267f5
#
_cell.length_a   1.000
_cell.length_b   1.000
_cell.length_c   1.000
_cell.angle_alpha   90.00
_cell.angle_beta   90.00
_cell.angle_gamma   90.00
#
_symmetry.space_group_name_H-M   'P 1'
#
loop_
_entity.id
_entity.type
_entity.pdbx_description
1 polymer ?
#
loop_
_entity_poly.entity_id
_entity_poly.type
_entity_poly.pdbx_seq_one_letter_code
_entity_poly.pdbx_strand_id
1 'polypeptide(L)'
;MNLSVTFHSDNLQQLERAAYCDLNQIVTLLPCAELLRDPAAMCNEMGAQFREVTINGALVAGVRFLVYAPHASSVAVIGDFNGWHAKECQLTRLQQPNIDSGLWGIFIPNLQAGERYKYQLSDQYGNQLPDKTDPWGYYAEQYPSFCSLTYQQSCYQWQDEMWQTRPVTAKHQQPLSFYELHIGSWRRHDNGDFYTYRELAQTLIPYLTEMGYTHLELMPVSEHPFHGSWGYQPIGLFAPTSRFGSPDDFKYFIDQCHQAGLGVVLDWVPAHFPADEHGLANFDGTALYNDPDPRRGWHQDWKSYIYDYGRDHVRQFLVSNALFWFEHFHIDGLRVDAVASMLYLDYSRNDGEWIPNADGGNYNYDAISLLRWINEEVYSHYPNAMMIAEESTAFPGVSKPTSLGGLGFGFKWNMGWMHDSLAYIKEESIYRRYHHNTITMPLLYAFSENYILSLSHDEVVYGKGSLMNKMPGDEWQQTANLRAYLGYMYGQPGKKLNFMGTEIGQTAEWNHDDQLQWFLLQFARHQGMKQLVKDLNHMYCAYPALYQLDCDPAGFEWRISDAADDSLLVHERFDIVENKVLVASNFTPVPREQYRIGVPLEGTYELILNTDNSLYCGSDYSLITTIKTEVKGSHGLPYSIAMVIPPLATVFYRFIPNPA
;
A
#
# COMPACT_ATOMS: atom_id res chain seq x y z
N MET A 1 1.39 19.33 -26.71
CA MET A 1 1.04 19.51 -28.15
C MET A 1 0.47 20.91 -28.38
N ASN A 2 1.09 21.72 -29.24
CA ASN A 2 0.56 23.04 -29.58
C ASN A 2 -0.57 22.87 -30.60
N LEU A 3 -1.77 23.16 -30.23
CA LEU A 3 -2.94 23.11 -31.11
C LEU A 3 -3.32 24.54 -31.53
N SER A 4 -3.24 24.85 -32.83
CA SER A 4 -3.60 26.14 -33.37
C SER A 4 -4.95 26.04 -34.12
N VAL A 5 -5.94 26.75 -33.65
CA VAL A 5 -7.22 26.96 -34.38
C VAL A 5 -7.43 28.46 -34.63
N THR A 6 -7.72 28.84 -35.86
CA THR A 6 -7.88 30.24 -36.25
C THR A 6 -9.36 30.58 -36.32
N PHE A 7 -9.80 31.54 -35.51
CA PHE A 7 -11.15 32.12 -35.58
C PHE A 7 -11.16 33.42 -36.39
N HIS A 8 -12.18 33.61 -37.19
CA HIS A 8 -12.47 34.89 -37.82
C HIS A 8 -13.67 35.55 -37.13
N SER A 9 -13.46 36.62 -36.37
CA SER A 9 -14.50 37.57 -36.05
C SER A 9 -13.99 38.91 -35.53
N ASP A 10 -14.71 39.95 -35.91
CA ASP A 10 -14.46 41.37 -35.71
C ASP A 10 -14.95 41.87 -34.34
N ASN A 11 -14.42 41.50 -33.20
CA ASN A 11 -14.63 42.28 -31.98
C ASN A 11 -13.81 41.78 -30.79
N LEU A 12 -12.62 42.36 -30.58
CA LEU A 12 -11.77 42.18 -29.39
C LEU A 12 -12.44 42.68 -28.08
N GLN A 13 -13.40 43.62 -28.16
CA GLN A 13 -14.14 44.13 -26.99
C GLN A 13 -15.28 43.21 -26.49
N GLN A 14 -15.69 42.21 -27.28
CA GLN A 14 -16.63 41.17 -26.83
C GLN A 14 -15.91 40.00 -26.13
N LEU A 15 -14.59 39.87 -26.30
CA LEU A 15 -13.78 38.82 -25.66
C LEU A 15 -13.56 39.06 -24.15
N GLU A 16 -13.67 40.30 -23.68
CA GLU A 16 -13.63 40.62 -22.24
C GLU A 16 -14.89 40.18 -21.46
N ARG A 17 -15.98 39.84 -22.17
CA ARG A 17 -17.25 39.37 -21.60
C ARG A 17 -17.68 37.97 -22.03
N ALA A 18 -17.08 37.40 -23.07
CA ALA A 18 -17.27 35.99 -23.47
C ALA A 18 -16.07 35.18 -23.04
N ALA A 19 -15.95 34.98 -21.72
CA ALA A 19 -14.78 34.39 -21.11
C ALA A 19 -14.64 32.89 -21.37
N TYR A 20 -15.56 32.23 -22.02
CA TYR A 20 -15.65 30.78 -22.07
C TYR A 20 -15.74 30.27 -23.52
N CYS A 21 -14.84 29.38 -23.89
CA CYS A 21 -14.74 28.88 -25.24
C CYS A 21 -15.28 27.45 -25.33
N ASP A 22 -16.22 27.22 -26.27
CA ASP A 22 -16.71 25.89 -26.62
C ASP A 22 -15.55 25.03 -27.14
N LEU A 23 -15.31 23.90 -26.48
CA LEU A 23 -14.23 22.98 -26.84
C LEU A 23 -14.40 22.37 -28.23
N ASN A 24 -15.63 22.19 -28.74
CA ASN A 24 -15.85 21.75 -30.12
C ASN A 24 -15.26 22.71 -31.16
N GLN A 25 -15.07 23.97 -30.79
CA GLN A 25 -14.52 25.03 -31.65
C GLN A 25 -13.00 25.19 -31.48
N ILE A 26 -12.44 24.72 -30.35
CA ILE A 26 -11.07 25.04 -29.95
C ILE A 26 -10.12 23.84 -30.02
N VAL A 27 -10.62 22.61 -29.89
CA VAL A 27 -9.79 21.45 -29.63
C VAL A 27 -9.95 20.35 -30.65
N THR A 28 -8.86 19.99 -31.35
CA THR A 28 -8.63 18.62 -31.78
C THR A 28 -8.07 17.84 -30.58
N LEU A 29 -8.94 17.45 -29.65
CA LEU A 29 -8.63 16.36 -28.72
C LEU A 29 -8.28 15.11 -29.56
N LEU A 30 -7.48 14.21 -29.01
CA LEU A 30 -7.55 12.81 -29.43
C LEU A 30 -9.02 12.46 -29.67
N PRO A 31 -9.37 11.73 -30.74
CA PRO A 31 -10.75 11.32 -30.93
C PRO A 31 -11.32 10.83 -29.60
N CYS A 32 -12.46 11.36 -29.16
CA CYS A 32 -12.98 11.06 -27.81
C CYS A 32 -13.09 9.55 -27.54
N ALA A 33 -13.32 8.75 -28.58
CA ALA A 33 -13.35 7.29 -28.50
C ALA A 33 -11.97 6.67 -28.26
N GLU A 34 -10.88 7.32 -28.68
CA GLU A 34 -9.50 6.87 -28.40
C GLU A 34 -9.10 7.27 -27.00
N LEU A 35 -9.42 8.50 -26.58
CA LEU A 35 -9.18 8.97 -25.22
C LEU A 35 -9.80 8.02 -24.17
N LEU A 36 -11.09 7.67 -24.35
CA LEU A 36 -11.80 6.79 -23.42
C LEU A 36 -11.34 5.31 -23.45
N ARG A 37 -10.33 4.97 -24.25
CA ARG A 37 -9.72 3.64 -24.34
C ARG A 37 -8.24 3.61 -23.97
N ASP A 38 -7.69 4.76 -23.64
CA ASP A 38 -6.27 4.92 -23.29
C ASP A 38 -6.15 5.45 -21.86
N PRO A 39 -5.95 4.55 -20.86
CA PRO A 39 -5.83 4.95 -19.47
C PRO A 39 -4.69 5.95 -19.20
N ALA A 40 -3.57 5.81 -19.89
CA ALA A 40 -2.42 6.72 -19.76
C ALA A 40 -2.75 8.11 -20.31
N ALA A 41 -3.50 8.21 -21.41
CA ALA A 41 -3.98 9.49 -21.91
C ALA A 41 -5.07 10.08 -21.00
N MET A 42 -5.97 9.26 -20.47
CA MET A 42 -7.04 9.74 -19.58
C MET A 42 -6.47 10.39 -18.31
N CYS A 43 -5.44 9.83 -17.68
CA CYS A 43 -4.85 10.40 -16.46
C CYS A 43 -4.20 11.79 -16.71
N ASN A 44 -3.91 12.15 -17.95
CA ASN A 44 -3.31 13.42 -18.34
C ASN A 44 -4.31 14.42 -18.98
N GLU A 45 -5.47 13.93 -19.42
CA GLU A 45 -6.42 14.75 -20.16
C GLU A 45 -7.73 15.01 -19.40
N MET A 46 -8.17 14.11 -18.53
CA MET A 46 -9.42 14.30 -17.78
C MET A 46 -9.25 15.30 -16.62
N GLY A 47 -10.39 15.81 -16.13
CA GLY A 47 -10.42 16.81 -15.04
C GLY A 47 -10.01 18.22 -15.49
N ALA A 48 -9.49 18.99 -14.55
CA ALA A 48 -9.06 20.39 -14.74
C ALA A 48 -7.57 20.44 -15.15
N GLN A 49 -7.31 20.69 -16.43
CA GLN A 49 -5.95 20.69 -16.99
C GLN A 49 -5.53 22.07 -17.47
N PHE A 50 -4.37 22.55 -17.01
CA PHE A 50 -3.77 23.79 -17.55
C PHE A 50 -3.33 23.57 -19.00
N ARG A 51 -3.74 24.44 -19.89
CA ARG A 51 -3.45 24.36 -21.33
C ARG A 51 -3.22 25.76 -21.90
N GLU A 52 -2.43 25.81 -22.96
CA GLU A 52 -2.29 26.97 -23.82
C GLU A 52 -3.01 26.71 -25.14
N VAL A 53 -3.91 27.59 -25.52
CA VAL A 53 -4.73 27.46 -26.72
C VAL A 53 -4.59 28.71 -27.58
N THR A 54 -4.48 28.57 -28.89
CA THR A 54 -4.46 29.72 -29.81
C THR A 54 -5.89 30.19 -30.09
N ILE A 55 -6.22 31.37 -29.60
CA ILE A 55 -7.54 32.02 -29.86
C ILE A 55 -7.30 33.30 -30.66
N ASN A 56 -7.91 33.44 -31.83
CA ASN A 56 -7.73 34.59 -32.72
C ASN A 56 -6.25 34.92 -33.05
N GLY A 57 -5.41 33.89 -33.16
CA GLY A 57 -3.98 34.05 -33.44
C GLY A 57 -3.14 34.43 -32.22
N ALA A 58 -3.72 34.59 -31.04
CA ALA A 58 -3.00 34.79 -29.79
C ALA A 58 -2.96 33.51 -28.95
N LEU A 59 -1.82 33.22 -28.32
CA LEU A 59 -1.69 32.11 -27.37
C LEU A 59 -2.31 32.55 -26.03
N VAL A 60 -3.28 31.80 -25.54
CA VAL A 60 -4.02 32.08 -24.30
C VAL A 60 -3.87 30.90 -23.36
N ALA A 61 -3.30 31.15 -22.18
CA ALA A 61 -3.23 30.18 -21.10
C ALA A 61 -4.57 30.14 -20.35
N GLY A 62 -4.92 28.96 -19.81
CA GLY A 62 -6.15 28.78 -19.05
C GLY A 62 -6.30 27.34 -18.58
N VAL A 63 -7.50 27.01 -18.10
CA VAL A 63 -7.84 25.66 -17.63
C VAL A 63 -8.92 25.07 -18.51
N ARG A 64 -8.64 23.86 -19.01
CA ARG A 64 -9.64 23.02 -19.66
C ARG A 64 -10.24 22.07 -18.63
N PHE A 65 -11.56 22.04 -18.53
CA PHE A 65 -12.31 21.08 -17.73
C PHE A 65 -12.89 20.00 -18.65
N LEU A 66 -12.74 18.73 -18.29
CA LEU A 66 -13.23 17.59 -19.03
C LEU A 66 -13.77 16.54 -18.07
N VAL A 67 -15.04 16.16 -18.20
CA VAL A 67 -15.71 15.21 -17.33
C VAL A 67 -16.60 14.24 -18.13
N TYR A 68 -16.67 12.99 -17.68
CA TYR A 68 -17.52 11.94 -18.25
C TYR A 68 -18.84 11.87 -17.50
N ALA A 69 -19.95 12.20 -18.16
CA ALA A 69 -21.31 12.19 -17.60
C ALA A 69 -22.35 11.90 -18.72
N PRO A 70 -22.40 10.64 -19.22
CA PRO A 70 -23.16 10.29 -20.43
C PRO A 70 -24.67 10.49 -20.29
N HIS A 71 -25.23 10.40 -19.08
CA HIS A 71 -26.68 10.53 -18.84
C HIS A 71 -27.10 11.91 -18.36
N ALA A 72 -26.16 12.83 -18.10
CA ALA A 72 -26.47 14.19 -17.74
C ALA A 72 -27.14 14.93 -18.90
N SER A 73 -28.18 15.75 -18.62
CA SER A 73 -28.80 16.65 -19.60
C SER A 73 -28.08 18.00 -19.69
N SER A 74 -27.37 18.39 -18.61
CA SER A 74 -26.52 19.58 -18.59
C SER A 74 -25.39 19.39 -17.55
N VAL A 75 -24.24 20.00 -17.83
CA VAL A 75 -23.11 20.05 -16.93
C VAL A 75 -22.54 21.47 -16.93
N ALA A 76 -22.26 22.01 -15.76
CA ALA A 76 -21.58 23.30 -15.60
C ALA A 76 -20.43 23.16 -14.60
N VAL A 77 -19.37 23.94 -14.77
CA VAL A 77 -18.37 24.13 -13.72
C VAL A 77 -18.70 25.41 -12.95
N ILE A 78 -18.74 25.30 -11.63
CA ILE A 78 -19.00 26.40 -10.69
C ILE A 78 -17.81 26.56 -9.75
N GLY A 79 -17.46 27.79 -9.41
CA GLY A 79 -16.31 28.07 -8.57
C GLY A 79 -16.17 29.54 -8.20
N ASP A 80 -15.08 29.88 -7.52
CA ASP A 80 -14.80 31.27 -7.10
C ASP A 80 -14.74 32.22 -8.31
N PHE A 81 -14.23 31.75 -9.45
CA PHE A 81 -14.02 32.51 -10.67
C PHE A 81 -15.34 32.95 -11.36
N ASN A 82 -16.48 32.34 -11.05
CA ASN A 82 -17.78 32.72 -11.59
C ASN A 82 -18.84 32.96 -10.50
N GLY A 83 -18.41 33.18 -9.25
CA GLY A 83 -19.31 33.38 -8.12
C GLY A 83 -20.25 32.23 -7.84
N TRP A 84 -19.85 31.02 -8.22
CA TRP A 84 -20.62 29.78 -8.06
C TRP A 84 -21.92 29.73 -8.88
N HIS A 85 -21.95 30.43 -10.06
CA HIS A 85 -23.10 30.52 -10.94
C HIS A 85 -22.93 29.65 -12.19
N ALA A 86 -23.75 28.60 -12.32
CA ALA A 86 -23.67 27.62 -13.42
C ALA A 86 -23.91 28.24 -14.81
N LYS A 87 -24.69 29.32 -14.90
CA LYS A 87 -25.08 29.90 -16.19
C LYS A 87 -23.90 30.45 -17.01
N GLU A 88 -22.83 30.81 -16.34
CA GLU A 88 -21.67 31.44 -16.98
C GLU A 88 -20.68 30.45 -17.56
N CYS A 89 -20.65 29.19 -17.03
CA CYS A 89 -19.68 28.17 -17.40
C CYS A 89 -20.35 26.82 -17.71
N GLN A 90 -21.28 26.82 -18.64
CA GLN A 90 -21.89 25.61 -19.15
C GLN A 90 -20.88 24.83 -20.01
N LEU A 91 -20.69 23.56 -19.72
CA LEU A 91 -19.86 22.69 -20.53
C LEU A 91 -20.62 22.28 -21.81
N THR A 92 -19.86 22.08 -22.86
CA THR A 92 -20.41 21.56 -24.13
C THR A 92 -20.20 20.04 -24.17
N ARG A 93 -21.24 19.32 -24.56
CA ARG A 93 -21.13 17.87 -24.81
C ARG A 93 -20.32 17.63 -26.07
N LEU A 94 -19.21 16.90 -25.95
CA LEU A 94 -18.31 16.66 -27.07
C LEU A 94 -18.88 15.59 -27.99
N GLN A 95 -19.13 15.96 -29.22
CA GLN A 95 -19.69 15.07 -30.24
C GLN A 95 -18.67 14.79 -31.32
N GLN A 96 -18.55 13.53 -31.71
CA GLN A 96 -17.88 13.12 -32.94
C GLN A 96 -18.91 12.65 -33.95
N PRO A 97 -18.65 12.70 -35.26
CA PRO A 97 -19.60 12.20 -36.26
C PRO A 97 -19.99 10.74 -35.94
N ASN A 98 -21.26 10.54 -35.60
CA ASN A 98 -21.90 9.26 -35.26
C ASN A 98 -21.51 8.62 -33.90
N ILE A 99 -20.84 9.34 -32.98
CA ILE A 99 -20.50 8.82 -31.65
C ILE A 99 -20.83 9.89 -30.60
N ASP A 100 -21.76 9.58 -29.72
CA ASP A 100 -21.93 10.31 -28.46
C ASP A 100 -20.85 9.83 -27.48
N SER A 101 -19.90 10.71 -27.16
CA SER A 101 -18.78 10.35 -26.29
C SER A 101 -19.17 10.28 -24.82
N GLY A 102 -20.26 10.92 -24.39
CA GLY A 102 -20.58 11.12 -22.97
C GLY A 102 -19.67 12.12 -22.26
N LEU A 103 -18.68 12.70 -22.96
CA LEU A 103 -17.75 13.70 -22.42
C LEU A 103 -18.35 15.10 -22.53
N TRP A 104 -18.09 15.90 -21.46
CA TRP A 104 -18.44 17.31 -21.40
C TRP A 104 -17.18 18.13 -21.11
N GLY A 105 -17.05 19.27 -21.79
CA GLY A 105 -15.86 20.09 -21.60
C GLY A 105 -16.06 21.57 -21.87
N ILE A 106 -15.16 22.38 -21.26
CA ILE A 106 -15.06 23.82 -21.46
C ILE A 106 -13.59 24.25 -21.27
N PHE A 107 -13.18 25.31 -21.95
CA PHE A 107 -11.90 26.00 -21.67
C PHE A 107 -12.19 27.37 -21.08
N ILE A 108 -11.59 27.66 -19.92
CA ILE A 108 -11.71 28.94 -19.22
C ILE A 108 -10.35 29.65 -19.30
N PRO A 109 -10.25 30.74 -20.09
CA PRO A 109 -9.01 31.49 -20.26
C PRO A 109 -8.62 32.23 -18.97
N ASN A 110 -7.31 32.39 -18.75
CA ASN A 110 -6.70 33.14 -17.66
C ASN A 110 -7.02 32.63 -16.23
N LEU A 111 -7.62 31.47 -16.11
CA LEU A 111 -7.87 30.86 -14.79
C LEU A 111 -6.53 30.42 -14.15
N GLN A 112 -6.40 30.69 -12.85
CA GLN A 112 -5.17 30.43 -12.10
C GLN A 112 -5.22 29.12 -11.34
N ALA A 113 -4.06 28.66 -10.84
CA ALA A 113 -3.99 27.55 -9.91
C ALA A 113 -4.54 27.94 -8.52
N GLY A 114 -5.17 26.97 -7.83
CA GLY A 114 -5.74 27.19 -6.49
C GLY A 114 -7.19 27.67 -6.48
N GLU A 115 -7.83 27.84 -7.63
CA GLU A 115 -9.25 28.18 -7.70
C GLU A 115 -10.13 27.00 -7.31
N ARG A 116 -11.08 27.24 -6.41
CA ARG A 116 -12.05 26.22 -5.97
C ARG A 116 -13.14 26.05 -7.02
N TYR A 117 -13.49 24.78 -7.27
CA TYR A 117 -14.56 24.45 -8.21
C TYR A 117 -15.29 23.16 -7.85
N LYS A 118 -16.48 23.01 -8.41
CA LYS A 118 -17.30 21.79 -8.47
C LYS A 118 -17.98 21.68 -9.82
N TYR A 119 -18.52 20.51 -10.12
CA TYR A 119 -19.47 20.34 -11.21
C TYR A 119 -20.90 20.39 -10.70
N GLN A 120 -21.75 21.17 -11.37
CA GLN A 120 -23.19 21.16 -11.21
C GLN A 120 -23.82 20.43 -12.39
N LEU A 121 -24.50 19.31 -12.11
CA LEU A 121 -25.11 18.47 -13.14
C LEU A 121 -26.64 18.48 -13.00
N SER A 122 -27.34 18.25 -14.13
CA SER A 122 -28.75 17.87 -14.13
C SER A 122 -28.88 16.46 -14.69
N ASP A 123 -29.79 15.68 -14.09
CA ASP A 123 -30.10 14.33 -14.57
C ASP A 123 -30.74 14.33 -15.97
N GLN A 124 -31.01 13.18 -16.54
CA GLN A 124 -31.67 13.04 -17.87
C GLN A 124 -33.06 13.66 -17.96
N TYR A 125 -33.70 13.97 -16.83
CA TYR A 125 -35.02 14.60 -16.75
C TYR A 125 -34.95 16.12 -16.51
N GLY A 126 -33.74 16.67 -16.35
CA GLY A 126 -33.49 18.09 -16.08
C GLY A 126 -33.54 18.48 -14.61
N ASN A 127 -33.60 17.52 -13.69
CA ASN A 127 -33.52 17.81 -12.25
C ASN A 127 -32.08 18.07 -11.87
N GLN A 128 -31.83 19.13 -11.10
CA GLN A 128 -30.52 19.45 -10.58
C GLN A 128 -30.10 18.40 -9.53
N LEU A 129 -28.88 17.89 -9.68
CA LEU A 129 -28.22 16.97 -8.73
C LEU A 129 -27.45 17.76 -7.67
N PRO A 130 -27.07 17.13 -6.55
CA PRO A 130 -26.06 17.68 -5.64
C PRO A 130 -24.77 18.01 -6.39
N ASP A 131 -24.12 19.14 -6.02
CA ASP A 131 -22.87 19.55 -6.65
C ASP A 131 -21.78 18.53 -6.41
N LYS A 132 -21.04 18.15 -7.46
CA LYS A 132 -20.06 17.08 -7.46
C LYS A 132 -18.63 17.61 -7.42
N THR A 133 -17.77 16.94 -6.66
CA THR A 133 -16.32 17.07 -6.80
C THR A 133 -15.88 16.51 -8.15
N ASP A 134 -14.75 16.94 -8.65
CA ASP A 134 -14.18 16.38 -9.87
C ASP A 134 -13.64 14.97 -9.62
N PRO A 135 -14.16 13.92 -10.28
CA PRO A 135 -13.63 12.56 -10.15
C PRO A 135 -12.14 12.43 -10.50
N TRP A 136 -11.65 13.35 -11.34
CA TRP A 136 -10.27 13.41 -11.84
C TRP A 136 -9.49 14.58 -11.23
N GLY A 137 -9.99 15.20 -10.16
CA GLY A 137 -9.35 16.33 -9.51
C GLY A 137 -8.05 15.94 -8.84
N TYR A 138 -6.96 16.65 -9.14
CA TYR A 138 -5.62 16.36 -8.61
C TYR A 138 -5.30 17.05 -7.29
N TYR A 139 -6.16 17.95 -6.87
CA TYR A 139 -6.02 18.67 -5.60
C TYR A 139 -7.41 18.94 -5.02
N ALA A 140 -7.55 18.73 -3.73
CA ALA A 140 -8.79 18.95 -2.99
C ALA A 140 -8.61 20.04 -1.93
N GLU A 141 -9.70 20.73 -1.61
CA GLU A 141 -9.77 21.64 -0.48
C GLU A 141 -9.69 20.84 0.83
N GLN A 142 -9.09 21.44 1.84
CA GLN A 142 -8.95 20.80 3.15
C GLN A 142 -10.31 20.61 3.83
N TYR A 143 -10.51 19.41 4.38
CA TYR A 143 -11.66 19.11 5.23
C TYR A 143 -11.94 20.23 6.26
N PRO A 144 -13.19 20.63 6.56
CA PRO A 144 -14.46 19.99 6.17
C PRO A 144 -15.05 20.43 4.82
N SER A 145 -14.35 21.22 4.04
CA SER A 145 -14.77 21.59 2.69
C SER A 145 -14.48 20.47 1.70
N PHE A 146 -15.21 20.47 0.56
CA PHE A 146 -15.14 19.39 -0.43
C PHE A 146 -15.08 19.92 -1.86
N CYS A 147 -14.35 21.01 -2.10
CA CYS A 147 -14.13 21.49 -3.45
C CYS A 147 -12.89 20.83 -4.04
N SER A 148 -12.92 20.62 -5.36
CA SER A 148 -11.69 20.43 -6.11
C SER A 148 -11.00 21.77 -6.32
N LEU A 149 -9.67 21.74 -6.43
CA LEU A 149 -8.84 22.91 -6.69
C LEU A 149 -8.15 22.75 -8.04
N THR A 150 -8.08 23.81 -8.82
CA THR A 150 -7.24 23.83 -10.03
C THR A 150 -5.78 23.68 -9.65
N TYR A 151 -5.06 22.72 -10.28
CA TYR A 151 -3.68 22.40 -9.93
C TYR A 151 -2.80 22.29 -11.17
N GLN A 152 -1.70 23.05 -11.20
CA GLN A 152 -0.74 23.02 -12.29
C GLN A 152 0.40 22.05 -11.99
N GLN A 153 0.35 20.84 -12.56
CA GLN A 153 1.28 19.77 -12.28
C GLN A 153 2.74 20.02 -12.67
N SER A 154 2.98 20.90 -13.64
CA SER A 154 4.32 21.17 -14.17
C SER A 154 5.22 22.01 -13.27
N CYS A 155 4.77 22.41 -12.06
CA CYS A 155 5.51 23.31 -11.19
C CYS A 155 6.58 22.61 -10.34
N TYR A 156 6.39 21.32 -10.00
CA TYR A 156 7.36 20.60 -9.18
C TYR A 156 8.55 20.09 -10.02
N GLN A 157 9.77 20.29 -9.51
CA GLN A 157 11.01 19.86 -10.14
C GLN A 157 11.60 18.68 -9.36
N TRP A 158 11.44 17.47 -9.89
CA TRP A 158 11.97 16.25 -9.31
C TRP A 158 13.49 16.20 -9.27
N GLN A 159 14.06 15.59 -8.24
CA GLN A 159 15.50 15.40 -8.06
C GLN A 159 15.85 13.91 -7.86
N ASP A 160 14.92 13.02 -8.15
CA ASP A 160 15.01 11.57 -7.96
C ASP A 160 15.44 10.80 -9.23
N GLU A 161 16.04 11.44 -10.24
CA GLU A 161 16.41 10.82 -11.51
C GLU A 161 17.27 9.55 -11.33
N MET A 162 18.19 9.55 -10.37
CA MET A 162 19.02 8.36 -10.08
C MET A 162 18.18 7.19 -9.57
N TRP A 163 17.13 7.47 -8.82
CA TRP A 163 16.20 6.45 -8.33
C TRP A 163 15.34 5.91 -9.46
N GLN A 164 14.78 6.76 -10.30
CA GLN A 164 13.90 6.37 -11.41
C GLN A 164 14.65 5.58 -12.50
N THR A 165 15.92 5.91 -12.73
CA THR A 165 16.75 5.24 -13.76
C THR A 165 17.52 4.03 -13.23
N ARG A 166 17.31 3.61 -11.99
CA ARG A 166 17.97 2.44 -11.41
C ARG A 166 17.65 1.16 -12.21
N PRO A 167 18.60 0.20 -12.29
CA PRO A 167 18.38 -1.05 -13.00
C PRO A 167 17.15 -1.80 -12.51
N VAL A 168 16.45 -2.46 -13.42
CA VAL A 168 15.36 -3.37 -13.07
C VAL A 168 15.92 -4.57 -12.31
N THR A 169 15.37 -4.84 -11.15
CA THR A 169 15.81 -5.92 -10.26
C THR A 169 14.68 -6.88 -9.93
N ALA A 170 15.01 -8.14 -9.71
CA ALA A 170 14.07 -9.12 -9.22
C ALA A 170 13.71 -8.81 -7.74
N LYS A 171 12.61 -8.12 -7.51
CA LYS A 171 12.19 -7.64 -6.18
C LYS A 171 12.08 -8.77 -5.15
N HIS A 172 11.66 -9.97 -5.57
CA HIS A 172 11.60 -11.13 -4.68
C HIS A 172 12.97 -11.61 -4.16
N GLN A 173 14.08 -11.19 -4.79
CA GLN A 173 15.45 -11.47 -4.36
C GLN A 173 16.10 -10.31 -3.58
N GLN A 174 15.37 -9.21 -3.33
CA GLN A 174 15.87 -8.05 -2.60
C GLN A 174 15.44 -8.10 -1.13
N PRO A 175 16.21 -7.48 -0.21
CA PRO A 175 15.79 -7.32 1.17
C PRO A 175 14.71 -6.24 1.23
N LEU A 176 13.45 -6.63 1.36
CA LEU A 176 12.32 -5.71 1.48
C LEU A 176 11.80 -5.73 2.91
N SER A 177 11.99 -4.61 3.61
CA SER A 177 11.45 -4.35 4.94
C SER A 177 10.62 -3.08 4.88
N PHE A 178 9.31 -3.23 5.11
CA PHE A 178 8.32 -2.17 5.01
C PHE A 178 7.98 -1.62 6.39
N TYR A 179 7.88 -0.30 6.48
CA TYR A 179 7.29 0.41 7.62
C TYR A 179 5.93 0.93 7.20
N GLU A 180 4.87 0.31 7.69
CA GLU A 180 3.50 0.75 7.41
C GLU A 180 3.14 1.92 8.30
N LEU A 181 2.61 2.99 7.70
CA LEU A 181 2.42 4.28 8.34
C LEU A 181 1.04 4.88 8.10
N HIS A 182 0.34 5.26 9.17
CA HIS A 182 -0.74 6.24 9.13
C HIS A 182 -0.19 7.63 9.44
N ILE A 183 -0.15 8.52 8.45
CA ILE A 183 0.48 9.84 8.54
C ILE A 183 -0.06 10.64 9.71
N GLY A 184 -1.37 10.69 9.88
CA GLY A 184 -2.06 11.52 10.88
C GLY A 184 -1.86 11.12 12.34
N SER A 185 -1.25 9.94 12.61
CA SER A 185 -1.07 9.44 13.98
C SER A 185 0.34 8.93 14.29
N TRP A 186 1.30 9.14 13.40
CA TRP A 186 2.69 8.82 13.71
C TRP A 186 3.26 9.81 14.74
N ARG A 187 3.13 11.10 14.46
CA ARG A 187 3.51 12.19 15.36
C ARG A 187 2.61 13.40 15.13
N ARG A 188 2.34 14.15 16.19
CA ARG A 188 1.58 15.40 16.16
C ARG A 188 2.34 16.50 16.86
N HIS A 189 2.00 17.76 16.52
CA HIS A 189 2.44 18.92 17.29
C HIS A 189 1.77 18.97 18.66
N ASP A 190 2.35 19.74 19.60
CA ASP A 190 1.83 19.87 20.96
C ASP A 190 0.40 20.46 21.02
N ASN A 191 -0.02 21.18 19.98
CA ASN A 191 -1.38 21.70 19.82
C ASN A 191 -2.35 20.69 19.19
N GLY A 192 -1.89 19.49 18.84
CA GLY A 192 -2.67 18.42 18.21
C GLY A 192 -2.70 18.46 16.68
N ASP A 193 -2.12 19.45 16.03
CA ASP A 193 -2.04 19.54 14.57
C ASP A 193 -1.20 18.41 13.98
N PHE A 194 -1.50 18.04 12.74
CA PHE A 194 -0.74 17.05 11.98
C PHE A 194 0.63 17.58 11.57
N TYR A 195 1.60 16.69 11.44
CA TYR A 195 2.81 16.98 10.70
C TYR A 195 2.49 17.07 9.21
N THR A 196 3.06 18.10 8.57
CA THR A 196 2.98 18.26 7.12
C THR A 196 3.89 17.27 6.39
N TYR A 197 3.64 17.04 5.09
CA TYR A 197 4.53 16.22 4.24
C TYR A 197 6.00 16.70 4.31
N ARG A 198 6.23 18.02 4.40
CA ARG A 198 7.59 18.58 4.51
C ARG A 198 8.23 18.31 5.87
N GLU A 199 7.48 18.39 6.95
CA GLU A 199 7.98 18.06 8.30
C GLU A 199 8.26 16.56 8.45
N LEU A 200 7.43 15.72 7.81
CA LEU A 200 7.69 14.27 7.74
C LEU A 200 8.97 13.98 6.97
N ALA A 201 9.24 14.67 5.86
CA ALA A 201 10.51 14.51 5.16
C ALA A 201 11.72 14.77 6.06
N GLN A 202 11.61 15.74 6.98
CA GLN A 202 12.70 16.11 7.89
C GLN A 202 12.82 15.18 9.12
N THR A 203 11.74 14.53 9.52
CA THR A 203 11.69 13.77 10.80
C THR A 203 11.58 12.27 10.60
N LEU A 204 10.69 11.83 9.71
CA LEU A 204 10.42 10.42 9.46
C LEU A 204 11.52 9.76 8.62
N ILE A 205 11.97 10.42 7.55
CA ILE A 205 12.98 9.83 6.63
C ILE A 205 14.28 9.50 7.36
N PRO A 206 14.90 10.41 8.14
CA PRO A 206 16.09 10.06 8.93
C PRO A 206 15.82 8.93 9.93
N TYR A 207 14.62 8.90 10.54
CA TYR A 207 14.24 7.84 11.46
C TYR A 207 14.19 6.47 10.77
N LEU A 208 13.53 6.35 9.61
CA LEU A 208 13.41 5.10 8.87
C LEU A 208 14.76 4.62 8.33
N THR A 209 15.58 5.55 7.84
CA THR A 209 16.95 5.23 7.37
C THR A 209 17.82 4.72 8.52
N GLU A 210 17.77 5.37 9.69
CA GLU A 210 18.46 4.89 10.90
C GLU A 210 17.98 3.50 11.30
N MET A 211 16.66 3.26 11.25
CA MET A 211 16.05 1.99 11.61
C MET A 211 16.29 0.86 10.59
N GLY A 212 16.87 1.16 9.43
CA GLY A 212 17.21 0.19 8.39
C GLY A 212 16.02 -0.34 7.58
N TYR A 213 14.88 0.35 7.59
CA TYR A 213 13.77 0.04 6.68
C TYR A 213 14.15 0.38 5.23
N THR A 214 13.66 -0.40 4.29
CA THR A 214 13.94 -0.20 2.86
C THR A 214 12.80 0.52 2.14
N HIS A 215 11.60 0.38 2.65
CA HIS A 215 10.38 0.94 2.06
C HIS A 215 9.46 1.50 3.14
N LEU A 216 8.77 2.56 2.77
CA LEU A 216 7.64 3.12 3.50
C LEU A 216 6.35 2.69 2.79
N GLU A 217 5.40 2.10 3.51
CA GLU A 217 4.06 1.83 3.02
C GLU A 217 3.10 2.79 3.71
N LEU A 218 2.49 3.69 2.92
CA LEU A 218 1.55 4.68 3.41
C LEU A 218 0.14 4.11 3.36
N MET A 219 -0.55 4.07 4.50
CA MET A 219 -2.01 3.87 4.53
C MET A 219 -2.68 4.90 3.60
N PRO A 220 -3.95 4.67 3.14
CA PRO A 220 -4.49 5.41 2.01
C PRO A 220 -4.35 6.93 2.15
N VAL A 221 -3.68 7.56 1.18
CA VAL A 221 -3.46 9.01 1.11
C VAL A 221 -4.39 9.71 0.14
N SER A 222 -5.24 8.99 -0.59
CA SER A 222 -6.26 9.60 -1.43
C SER A 222 -7.24 10.44 -0.60
N GLU A 223 -7.71 11.58 -1.14
CA GLU A 223 -8.58 12.47 -0.39
C GLU A 223 -9.89 11.78 -0.01
N HIS A 224 -10.29 11.96 1.24
CA HIS A 224 -11.43 11.27 1.85
C HIS A 224 -12.18 12.18 2.83
N PRO A 225 -13.54 12.07 2.95
CA PRO A 225 -14.33 12.96 3.76
C PRO A 225 -14.24 12.68 5.27
N PHE A 226 -14.02 11.43 5.66
CA PHE A 226 -14.09 11.00 7.04
C PHE A 226 -12.72 10.55 7.56
N HIS A 227 -12.13 11.31 8.48
CA HIS A 227 -10.81 11.01 9.06
C HIS A 227 -10.76 9.61 9.72
N GLY A 228 -11.84 9.20 10.40
CA GLY A 228 -11.94 7.89 11.04
C GLY A 228 -12.04 6.70 10.06
N SER A 229 -12.09 6.94 8.76
CA SER A 229 -11.94 5.89 7.73
C SER A 229 -10.48 5.52 7.47
N TRP A 230 -9.52 6.27 8.03
CA TRP A 230 -8.06 6.12 7.79
C TRP A 230 -7.67 6.23 6.32
N GLY A 231 -8.54 6.82 5.49
CA GLY A 231 -8.39 6.92 4.05
C GLY A 231 -9.04 5.80 3.23
N TYR A 232 -9.60 4.76 3.85
CA TYR A 232 -10.25 3.65 3.13
C TYR A 232 -11.62 3.99 2.52
N GLN A 233 -12.10 5.22 2.67
CA GLN A 233 -13.31 5.72 2.00
C GLN A 233 -12.98 6.93 1.11
N PRO A 234 -12.18 6.76 0.04
CA PRO A 234 -11.72 7.86 -0.80
C PRO A 234 -12.85 8.39 -1.70
N ILE A 235 -12.88 9.72 -1.86
CA ILE A 235 -13.72 10.41 -2.86
C ILE A 235 -12.87 11.07 -3.96
N GLY A 236 -11.62 11.43 -3.66
CA GLY A 236 -10.66 12.02 -4.61
C GLY A 236 -9.53 11.07 -4.90
N LEU A 237 -9.75 10.09 -5.79
CA LEU A 237 -8.76 9.04 -6.07
C LEU A 237 -7.46 9.59 -6.68
N PHE A 238 -7.52 10.72 -7.37
CA PHE A 238 -6.38 11.37 -8.03
C PHE A 238 -5.76 12.50 -7.19
N ALA A 239 -6.24 12.75 -5.97
CA ALA A 239 -5.72 13.79 -5.11
C ALA A 239 -5.09 13.21 -3.85
N PRO A 240 -3.81 13.50 -3.53
CA PRO A 240 -3.31 13.25 -2.19
C PRO A 240 -4.07 14.14 -1.19
N THR A 241 -4.37 13.60 -0.01
CA THR A 241 -5.14 14.35 0.99
C THR A 241 -4.43 15.65 1.38
N SER A 242 -5.18 16.74 1.35
CA SER A 242 -4.69 18.07 1.70
C SER A 242 -4.52 18.31 3.20
N ARG A 243 -4.87 17.32 4.05
CA ARG A 243 -4.65 17.37 5.50
C ARG A 243 -3.20 17.60 5.89
N PHE A 244 -2.27 17.15 5.05
CA PHE A 244 -0.83 17.18 5.34
C PHE A 244 -0.05 18.13 4.42
N GLY A 245 -0.72 18.83 3.52
CA GLY A 245 -0.10 19.78 2.58
C GLY A 245 -0.62 19.66 1.16
N SER A 246 0.03 20.37 0.24
CA SER A 246 -0.31 20.40 -1.17
C SER A 246 0.20 19.13 -1.90
N PRO A 247 -0.26 18.87 -3.14
CA PRO A 247 0.32 17.82 -3.98
C PRO A 247 1.83 18.00 -4.22
N ASP A 248 2.33 19.24 -4.34
CA ASP A 248 3.77 19.51 -4.47
C ASP A 248 4.54 19.17 -3.18
N ASP A 249 3.93 19.35 -2.01
CA ASP A 249 4.54 18.93 -0.74
C ASP A 249 4.61 17.41 -0.64
N PHE A 250 3.61 16.70 -1.17
CA PHE A 250 3.65 15.24 -1.23
C PHE A 250 4.70 14.75 -2.23
N LYS A 251 4.82 15.38 -3.41
CA LYS A 251 5.92 15.10 -4.34
C LYS A 251 7.28 15.33 -3.70
N TYR A 252 7.44 16.44 -2.97
CA TYR A 252 8.66 16.72 -2.23
C TYR A 252 8.99 15.62 -1.21
N PHE A 253 7.98 15.14 -0.49
CA PHE A 253 8.17 14.06 0.48
C PHE A 253 8.68 12.78 -0.19
N ILE A 254 8.07 12.36 -1.30
CA ILE A 254 8.49 11.16 -2.06
C ILE A 254 9.90 11.34 -2.63
N ASP A 255 10.19 12.50 -3.23
CA ASP A 255 11.50 12.85 -3.77
C ASP A 255 12.61 12.73 -2.69
N GLN A 256 12.33 13.22 -1.46
CA GLN A 256 13.26 13.09 -0.34
C GLN A 256 13.40 11.63 0.14
N CYS A 257 12.34 10.80 0.08
CA CYS A 257 12.44 9.37 0.34
C CYS A 257 13.41 8.71 -0.66
N HIS A 258 13.26 8.98 -1.94
CA HIS A 258 14.12 8.42 -2.99
C HIS A 258 15.58 8.85 -2.85
N GLN A 259 15.84 10.13 -2.54
CA GLN A 259 17.19 10.62 -2.28
C GLN A 259 17.84 9.95 -1.06
N ALA A 260 17.04 9.52 -0.09
CA ALA A 260 17.50 8.75 1.08
C ALA A 260 17.61 7.23 0.83
N GLY A 261 17.25 6.76 -0.35
CA GLY A 261 17.27 5.33 -0.70
C GLY A 261 16.05 4.54 -0.20
N LEU A 262 14.95 5.22 0.16
CA LEU A 262 13.69 4.62 0.60
C LEU A 262 12.68 4.57 -0.55
N GLY A 263 12.12 3.40 -0.83
CA GLY A 263 10.97 3.25 -1.71
C GLY A 263 9.66 3.64 -1.02
N VAL A 264 8.67 4.05 -1.80
CA VAL A 264 7.35 4.45 -1.30
C VAL A 264 6.26 3.61 -1.94
N VAL A 265 5.48 2.91 -1.13
CA VAL A 265 4.30 2.14 -1.53
C VAL A 265 3.07 2.85 -1.00
N LEU A 266 2.03 2.96 -1.82
CA LEU A 266 0.74 3.49 -1.39
C LEU A 266 -0.27 2.36 -1.19
N ASP A 267 -1.03 2.44 -0.13
CA ASP A 267 -2.24 1.65 0.04
C ASP A 267 -3.35 2.24 -0.82
N TRP A 268 -3.87 1.45 -1.76
CA TRP A 268 -4.79 1.87 -2.81
C TRP A 268 -6.10 1.10 -2.73
N VAL A 269 -7.22 1.82 -2.79
CA VAL A 269 -8.56 1.30 -2.55
C VAL A 269 -9.41 1.29 -3.83
N PRO A 270 -9.26 0.29 -4.73
CA PRO A 270 -10.07 0.17 -5.94
C PRO A 270 -11.33 -0.67 -5.74
N ALA A 271 -11.55 -1.22 -4.56
CA ALA A 271 -12.65 -2.15 -4.31
C ALA A 271 -14.00 -1.45 -4.13
N HIS A 272 -14.01 -0.27 -3.52
CA HIS A 272 -15.24 0.42 -3.16
C HIS A 272 -15.06 1.93 -3.01
N PHE A 273 -16.18 2.65 -2.91
CA PHE A 273 -16.20 4.09 -2.66
C PHE A 273 -17.40 4.48 -1.77
N PRO A 274 -17.31 5.60 -0.99
CA PRO A 274 -18.36 6.00 -0.07
C PRO A 274 -19.62 6.51 -0.79
N ALA A 275 -20.73 6.50 -0.06
CA ALA A 275 -22.04 6.91 -0.58
C ALA A 275 -22.29 8.42 -0.51
N ASP A 276 -21.26 9.23 -0.26
CA ASP A 276 -21.35 10.69 -0.17
C ASP A 276 -21.84 11.29 -1.49
N GLU A 277 -22.90 12.11 -1.41
CA GLU A 277 -23.58 12.64 -2.58
C GLU A 277 -22.72 13.58 -3.44
N HIS A 278 -21.70 14.20 -2.84
CA HIS A 278 -20.75 15.07 -3.56
C HIS A 278 -19.63 14.30 -4.29
N GLY A 279 -19.49 12.97 -4.04
CA GLY A 279 -18.56 12.09 -4.69
C GLY A 279 -19.11 11.36 -5.91
N LEU A 280 -18.68 10.11 -6.10
CA LEU A 280 -19.05 9.29 -7.26
C LEU A 280 -20.47 8.73 -7.21
N ALA A 281 -21.12 8.71 -6.04
CA ALA A 281 -22.46 8.17 -5.86
C ALA A 281 -23.47 8.92 -6.74
N ASN A 282 -24.22 8.20 -7.60
CA ASN A 282 -25.20 8.78 -8.53
C ASN A 282 -24.66 10.00 -9.29
N PHE A 283 -23.47 9.90 -9.84
CA PHE A 283 -22.70 11.04 -10.35
C PHE A 283 -23.45 11.87 -11.39
N ASP A 284 -24.05 11.23 -12.38
CA ASP A 284 -24.85 11.87 -13.45
C ASP A 284 -26.36 11.61 -13.33
N GLY A 285 -26.83 11.26 -12.12
CA GLY A 285 -28.20 10.86 -11.84
C GLY A 285 -28.45 9.36 -12.03
N THR A 286 -27.42 8.60 -12.35
CA THR A 286 -27.45 7.14 -12.47
C THR A 286 -26.36 6.48 -11.63
N ALA A 287 -26.44 5.16 -11.47
CA ALA A 287 -25.36 4.36 -10.89
C ALA A 287 -24.20 4.25 -11.90
N LEU A 288 -23.51 5.38 -12.17
CA LEU A 288 -22.49 5.46 -13.21
C LEU A 288 -21.29 4.56 -12.90
N TYR A 289 -20.83 4.53 -11.64
CA TYR A 289 -19.62 3.81 -11.21
C TYR A 289 -19.87 2.45 -10.55
N ASN A 290 -21.11 2.19 -10.12
CA ASN A 290 -21.50 0.94 -9.42
C ASN A 290 -22.62 0.20 -10.16
N ASP A 291 -22.79 -1.10 -9.85
CA ASP A 291 -23.97 -1.84 -10.28
C ASP A 291 -25.20 -1.31 -9.51
N PRO A 292 -26.35 -1.03 -10.17
CA PRO A 292 -27.57 -0.60 -9.50
C PRO A 292 -28.20 -1.70 -8.62
N ASP A 293 -27.93 -3.00 -8.87
CA ASP A 293 -28.38 -4.07 -8.01
C ASP A 293 -27.50 -4.16 -6.75
N PRO A 294 -28.07 -3.93 -5.54
CA PRO A 294 -27.28 -3.94 -4.30
C PRO A 294 -26.60 -5.28 -4.00
N ARG A 295 -27.06 -6.38 -4.62
CA ARG A 295 -26.41 -7.69 -4.48
C ARG A 295 -25.05 -7.76 -5.20
N ARG A 296 -24.73 -6.77 -6.04
CA ARG A 296 -23.45 -6.58 -6.72
C ARG A 296 -22.77 -5.26 -6.39
N GLY A 297 -23.56 -4.18 -6.28
CA GLY A 297 -23.06 -2.80 -6.20
C GLY A 297 -22.98 -2.23 -4.78
N TRP A 298 -23.30 -2.98 -3.72
CA TRP A 298 -23.28 -2.46 -2.35
C TRP A 298 -22.58 -3.41 -1.39
N HIS A 299 -21.62 -2.88 -0.62
CA HIS A 299 -20.89 -3.62 0.41
C HIS A 299 -21.61 -3.48 1.76
N GLN A 300 -22.03 -4.60 2.33
CA GLN A 300 -22.89 -4.60 3.53
C GLN A 300 -22.13 -4.21 4.80
N ASP A 301 -20.88 -4.64 4.94
CA ASP A 301 -20.09 -4.38 6.14
C ASP A 301 -19.57 -2.94 6.16
N TRP A 302 -19.06 -2.45 5.04
CA TRP A 302 -18.42 -1.12 4.95
C TRP A 302 -19.39 0.00 4.58
N LYS A 303 -20.67 -0.32 4.27
CA LYS A 303 -21.71 0.66 3.87
C LYS A 303 -21.26 1.55 2.71
N SER A 304 -20.63 0.95 1.72
CA SER A 304 -20.03 1.62 0.56
C SER A 304 -20.51 0.99 -0.75
N TYR A 305 -20.41 1.72 -1.86
CA TYR A 305 -20.66 1.19 -3.19
C TYR A 305 -19.46 0.37 -3.67
N ILE A 306 -19.72 -0.70 -4.41
CA ILE A 306 -18.73 -1.53 -5.11
C ILE A 306 -18.64 -1.04 -6.55
N TYR A 307 -17.44 -0.83 -7.08
CA TYR A 307 -17.26 -0.48 -8.48
C TYR A 307 -17.78 -1.56 -9.41
N ASP A 308 -18.44 -1.15 -10.51
CA ASP A 308 -18.87 -2.10 -11.56
C ASP A 308 -17.71 -2.39 -12.52
N TYR A 309 -16.94 -3.42 -12.18
CA TYR A 309 -15.73 -3.85 -12.92
C TYR A 309 -16.01 -4.36 -14.34
N GLY A 310 -17.29 -4.56 -14.70
CA GLY A 310 -17.71 -4.94 -16.05
C GLY A 310 -17.86 -3.77 -17.00
N ARG A 311 -17.90 -2.51 -16.49
CA ARG A 311 -18.08 -1.32 -17.34
C ARG A 311 -16.74 -0.76 -17.81
N ASP A 312 -16.60 -0.58 -19.11
CA ASP A 312 -15.35 -0.10 -19.72
C ASP A 312 -14.86 1.22 -19.10
N HIS A 313 -15.70 2.21 -18.89
CA HIS A 313 -15.29 3.49 -18.32
C HIS A 313 -14.84 3.39 -16.85
N VAL A 314 -15.42 2.48 -16.06
CA VAL A 314 -14.97 2.21 -14.67
C VAL A 314 -13.61 1.53 -14.68
N ARG A 315 -13.42 0.56 -15.56
CA ARG A 315 -12.14 -0.12 -15.75
C ARG A 315 -11.04 0.85 -16.15
N GLN A 316 -11.31 1.70 -17.16
CA GLN A 316 -10.40 2.76 -17.62
C GLN A 316 -10.07 3.73 -16.48
N PHE A 317 -11.06 4.15 -15.71
CA PHE A 317 -10.91 5.06 -14.57
C PHE A 317 -9.94 4.47 -13.51
N LEU A 318 -10.12 3.20 -13.13
CA LEU A 318 -9.29 2.55 -12.12
C LEU A 318 -7.87 2.28 -12.63
N VAL A 319 -7.72 1.83 -13.89
CA VAL A 319 -6.38 1.64 -14.49
C VAL A 319 -5.65 2.98 -14.61
N SER A 320 -6.34 4.04 -15.08
CA SER A 320 -5.77 5.39 -15.13
C SER A 320 -5.32 5.87 -13.75
N ASN A 321 -6.10 5.59 -12.71
CA ASN A 321 -5.76 5.98 -11.36
C ASN A 321 -4.51 5.25 -10.84
N ALA A 322 -4.38 3.95 -11.12
CA ALA A 322 -3.16 3.22 -10.79
C ALA A 322 -1.93 3.85 -11.47
N LEU A 323 -1.99 4.07 -12.80
CA LEU A 323 -0.90 4.69 -13.57
C LEU A 323 -0.57 6.11 -13.09
N PHE A 324 -1.59 6.88 -12.71
CA PHE A 324 -1.44 8.25 -12.23
C PHE A 324 -0.47 8.38 -11.04
N TRP A 325 -0.57 7.49 -10.06
CA TRP A 325 0.30 7.54 -8.88
C TRP A 325 1.77 7.29 -9.25
N PHE A 326 2.04 6.40 -10.19
CA PHE A 326 3.39 6.17 -10.69
C PHE A 326 3.89 7.34 -11.53
N GLU A 327 3.09 7.86 -12.45
CA GLU A 327 3.51 8.90 -13.40
C GLU A 327 3.71 10.25 -12.73
N HIS A 328 2.79 10.64 -11.85
CA HIS A 328 2.78 12.00 -11.28
C HIS A 328 3.40 12.09 -9.90
N PHE A 329 3.49 10.99 -9.17
CA PHE A 329 4.05 10.97 -7.82
C PHE A 329 5.25 10.04 -7.67
N HIS A 330 5.69 9.38 -8.73
CA HIS A 330 6.88 8.53 -8.77
C HIS A 330 6.90 7.42 -7.71
N ILE A 331 5.74 6.94 -7.25
CA ILE A 331 5.69 5.87 -6.24
C ILE A 331 6.35 4.58 -6.75
N ASP A 332 6.78 3.72 -5.82
CA ASP A 332 7.43 2.44 -6.13
C ASP A 332 6.48 1.26 -6.14
N GLY A 333 5.27 1.42 -5.59
CA GLY A 333 4.30 0.34 -5.57
C GLY A 333 2.93 0.73 -5.07
N LEU A 334 1.97 -0.17 -5.33
CA LEU A 334 0.62 -0.11 -4.79
C LEU A 334 0.34 -1.39 -3.98
N ARG A 335 -0.07 -1.24 -2.74
CA ARG A 335 -0.77 -2.28 -1.99
C ARG A 335 -2.25 -2.14 -2.30
N VAL A 336 -2.82 -3.15 -2.92
CA VAL A 336 -4.23 -3.16 -3.34
C VAL A 336 -5.07 -3.71 -2.21
N ASP A 337 -5.90 -2.83 -1.66
CA ASP A 337 -6.80 -3.13 -0.54
C ASP A 337 -7.92 -4.08 -0.93
N ALA A 338 -8.28 -4.97 -0.01
CA ALA A 338 -9.48 -5.81 -0.06
C ALA A 338 -9.65 -6.62 -1.35
N VAL A 339 -8.57 -7.14 -1.94
CA VAL A 339 -8.63 -7.93 -3.19
C VAL A 339 -9.59 -9.11 -3.06
N ALA A 340 -9.67 -9.77 -1.90
CA ALA A 340 -10.65 -10.84 -1.66
C ALA A 340 -12.09 -10.40 -1.92
N SER A 341 -12.48 -9.18 -1.53
CA SER A 341 -13.82 -8.63 -1.76
C SER A 341 -14.13 -8.39 -3.24
N MET A 342 -13.09 -8.16 -4.05
CA MET A 342 -13.21 -8.01 -5.50
C MET A 342 -13.37 -9.36 -6.21
N LEU A 343 -12.62 -10.38 -5.76
CA LEU A 343 -12.56 -11.70 -6.40
C LEU A 343 -13.84 -12.53 -6.25
N TYR A 344 -14.59 -12.31 -5.16
CA TYR A 344 -15.70 -13.16 -4.79
C TYR A 344 -17.03 -12.40 -4.72
N LEU A 345 -18.01 -12.82 -5.53
CA LEU A 345 -19.36 -12.23 -5.59
C LEU A 345 -20.18 -12.45 -4.30
N ASP A 346 -19.83 -13.47 -3.51
CA ASP A 346 -20.46 -13.82 -2.24
C ASP A 346 -19.70 -13.31 -1.01
N TYR A 347 -18.66 -12.47 -1.20
CA TYR A 347 -17.87 -11.93 -0.10
C TYR A 347 -18.77 -11.21 0.92
N SER A 348 -18.70 -11.61 2.20
CA SER A 348 -19.53 -11.08 3.31
C SER A 348 -21.04 -11.10 3.04
N ARG A 349 -21.56 -12.08 2.30
CA ARG A 349 -22.97 -12.21 1.97
C ARG A 349 -23.50 -13.58 2.36
N ASN A 350 -24.77 -13.62 2.74
CA ASN A 350 -25.48 -14.87 2.96
C ASN A 350 -26.04 -15.45 1.66
N ASP A 351 -26.49 -16.68 1.71
CA ASP A 351 -27.18 -17.32 0.59
C ASP A 351 -28.39 -16.49 0.14
N GLY A 352 -28.46 -16.22 -1.17
CA GLY A 352 -29.51 -15.41 -1.78
C GLY A 352 -29.27 -13.89 -1.77
N GLU A 353 -28.22 -13.40 -1.11
CA GLU A 353 -27.84 -11.98 -1.07
C GLU A 353 -26.82 -11.61 -2.16
N TRP A 354 -26.45 -12.51 -3.01
CA TRP A 354 -25.53 -12.31 -4.13
C TRP A 354 -26.01 -12.95 -5.42
N ILE A 355 -25.40 -12.59 -6.55
CA ILE A 355 -25.74 -13.09 -7.88
C ILE A 355 -24.54 -13.88 -8.42
N PRO A 356 -24.72 -15.17 -8.73
CA PRO A 356 -23.66 -15.99 -9.32
C PRO A 356 -23.16 -15.42 -10.66
N ASN A 357 -21.95 -15.82 -11.04
CA ASN A 357 -21.40 -15.57 -12.38
C ASN A 357 -22.12 -16.44 -13.45
N ALA A 358 -21.70 -16.29 -14.70
CA ALA A 358 -22.32 -17.00 -15.84
C ALA A 358 -22.24 -18.54 -15.73
N ASP A 359 -21.27 -19.07 -14.99
CA ASP A 359 -21.08 -20.50 -14.78
C ASP A 359 -21.76 -21.00 -13.48
N GLY A 360 -22.47 -20.12 -12.77
CA GLY A 360 -23.13 -20.43 -11.50
C GLY A 360 -22.22 -20.43 -10.28
N GLY A 361 -20.97 -19.98 -10.44
CA GLY A 361 -19.96 -19.87 -9.37
C GLY A 361 -19.93 -18.49 -8.73
N ASN A 362 -19.02 -18.35 -7.74
CA ASN A 362 -18.86 -17.13 -6.95
C ASN A 362 -17.68 -16.24 -7.39
N TYR A 363 -16.87 -16.64 -8.37
CA TYR A 363 -15.78 -15.78 -8.87
C TYR A 363 -16.31 -14.59 -9.66
N ASN A 364 -15.79 -13.41 -9.38
CA ASN A 364 -16.06 -12.20 -10.14
C ASN A 364 -15.07 -12.09 -11.31
N TYR A 365 -15.46 -12.60 -12.48
CA TYR A 365 -14.58 -12.62 -13.66
C TYR A 365 -14.21 -11.24 -14.16
N ASP A 366 -15.09 -10.25 -13.99
CA ASP A 366 -14.83 -8.85 -14.38
C ASP A 366 -13.71 -8.26 -13.52
N ALA A 367 -13.77 -8.45 -12.20
CA ALA A 367 -12.73 -8.01 -11.29
C ALA A 367 -11.39 -8.75 -11.52
N ILE A 368 -11.43 -10.07 -11.71
CA ILE A 368 -10.24 -10.87 -12.04
C ILE A 368 -9.56 -10.35 -13.32
N SER A 369 -10.36 -10.09 -14.35
CA SER A 369 -9.87 -9.52 -15.61
C SER A 369 -9.30 -8.12 -15.44
N LEU A 370 -9.93 -7.26 -14.61
CA LEU A 370 -9.45 -5.92 -14.31
C LEU A 370 -8.12 -5.95 -13.54
N LEU A 371 -8.00 -6.76 -12.49
CA LEU A 371 -6.77 -6.87 -11.70
C LEU A 371 -5.58 -7.33 -12.55
N ARG A 372 -5.80 -8.29 -13.46
CA ARG A 372 -4.79 -8.70 -14.44
C ARG A 372 -4.36 -7.54 -15.33
N TRP A 373 -5.32 -6.80 -15.87
CA TRP A 373 -5.03 -5.66 -16.73
C TRP A 373 -4.28 -4.56 -15.99
N ILE A 374 -4.68 -4.20 -14.75
CA ILE A 374 -3.94 -3.22 -13.93
C ILE A 374 -2.49 -3.65 -13.75
N ASN A 375 -2.24 -4.90 -13.37
CA ASN A 375 -0.89 -5.40 -13.17
C ASN A 375 -0.07 -5.40 -14.47
N GLU A 376 -0.65 -5.79 -15.59
CA GLU A 376 -0.02 -5.78 -16.91
C GLU A 376 0.35 -4.35 -17.34
N GLU A 377 -0.56 -3.39 -17.20
CA GLU A 377 -0.31 -1.99 -17.54
C GLU A 377 0.78 -1.38 -16.65
N VAL A 378 0.67 -1.54 -15.34
CA VAL A 378 1.68 -1.00 -14.41
C VAL A 378 3.05 -1.57 -14.72
N TYR A 379 3.21 -2.89 -14.83
CA TYR A 379 4.53 -3.48 -15.09
C TYR A 379 5.07 -3.19 -16.48
N SER A 380 4.21 -2.95 -17.48
CA SER A 380 4.65 -2.57 -18.83
C SER A 380 5.25 -1.16 -18.87
N HIS A 381 4.73 -0.23 -18.09
CA HIS A 381 5.21 1.14 -18.01
C HIS A 381 6.28 1.35 -16.92
N TYR A 382 6.16 0.63 -15.81
CA TYR A 382 7.00 0.77 -14.61
C TYR A 382 7.56 -0.58 -14.17
N PRO A 383 8.58 -1.13 -14.87
CA PRO A 383 9.09 -2.49 -14.60
C PRO A 383 9.70 -2.69 -13.20
N ASN A 384 10.06 -1.60 -12.51
CA ASN A 384 10.53 -1.61 -11.12
C ASN A 384 9.42 -1.51 -10.08
N ALA A 385 8.16 -1.40 -10.51
CA ALA A 385 7.01 -1.30 -9.60
C ALA A 385 6.82 -2.57 -8.75
N MET A 386 6.10 -2.42 -7.66
CA MET A 386 5.64 -3.50 -6.81
C MET A 386 4.12 -3.44 -6.68
N MET A 387 3.43 -4.43 -7.21
CA MET A 387 1.99 -4.61 -7.01
C MET A 387 1.79 -5.65 -5.91
N ILE A 388 1.20 -5.25 -4.79
CA ILE A 388 1.05 -6.06 -3.58
C ILE A 388 -0.45 -6.30 -3.33
N ALA A 389 -0.88 -7.55 -3.19
CA ALA A 389 -2.27 -7.86 -2.91
C ALA A 389 -2.52 -8.06 -1.42
N GLU A 390 -3.53 -7.39 -0.86
CA GLU A 390 -4.18 -7.86 0.35
C GLU A 390 -5.26 -8.85 -0.03
N GLU A 391 -4.93 -10.14 0.09
CA GLU A 391 -5.83 -11.24 -0.25
C GLU A 391 -5.70 -12.34 0.81
N SER A 392 -6.78 -12.58 1.56
CA SER A 392 -6.79 -13.47 2.72
C SER A 392 -7.32 -14.88 2.43
N THR A 393 -7.79 -15.12 1.20
CA THR A 393 -8.39 -16.40 0.83
C THR A 393 -7.39 -17.37 0.19
N ALA A 394 -7.85 -18.55 -0.16
CA ALA A 394 -7.08 -19.54 -0.89
C ALA A 394 -7.15 -19.38 -2.42
N PHE A 395 -7.44 -18.16 -2.93
CA PHE A 395 -7.43 -17.91 -4.37
C PHE A 395 -6.03 -18.22 -4.95
N PRO A 396 -5.94 -19.07 -5.98
CA PRO A 396 -4.65 -19.58 -6.43
C PRO A 396 -3.94 -18.60 -7.39
N GLY A 397 -2.62 -18.44 -7.22
CA GLY A 397 -1.78 -17.75 -8.18
C GLY A 397 -1.97 -16.23 -8.17
N VAL A 398 -2.20 -15.62 -7.01
CA VAL A 398 -2.29 -14.16 -6.86
C VAL A 398 -1.00 -13.49 -7.33
N SER A 399 0.17 -13.98 -6.89
CA SER A 399 1.48 -13.47 -7.31
C SER A 399 2.10 -14.22 -8.50
N LYS A 400 1.32 -15.08 -9.16
CA LYS A 400 1.76 -15.77 -10.36
C LYS A 400 1.56 -14.88 -11.60
N PRO A 401 2.50 -14.89 -12.58
CA PRO A 401 2.34 -14.13 -13.82
C PRO A 401 1.02 -14.41 -14.55
N THR A 402 0.44 -13.39 -15.17
CA THR A 402 -0.82 -13.49 -15.93
C THR A 402 -0.69 -14.48 -17.10
N SER A 403 0.47 -14.52 -17.77
CA SER A 403 0.79 -15.48 -18.83
C SER A 403 0.74 -16.94 -18.40
N LEU A 404 0.80 -17.20 -17.08
CA LEU A 404 0.67 -18.52 -16.47
C LEU A 404 -0.69 -18.71 -15.77
N GLY A 405 -1.64 -17.80 -16.02
CA GLY A 405 -3.00 -17.87 -15.48
C GLY A 405 -3.18 -17.22 -14.10
N GLY A 406 -2.15 -16.56 -13.53
CA GLY A 406 -2.23 -15.83 -12.28
C GLY A 406 -2.88 -14.45 -12.40
N LEU A 407 -2.91 -13.71 -11.28
CA LEU A 407 -3.39 -12.31 -11.27
C LEU A 407 -2.29 -11.30 -11.63
N GLY A 408 -1.01 -11.68 -11.55
CA GLY A 408 0.11 -10.83 -11.95
C GLY A 408 0.64 -9.91 -10.85
N PHE A 409 0.20 -10.03 -9.59
CA PHE A 409 0.81 -9.30 -8.50
C PHE A 409 2.28 -9.71 -8.28
N GLY A 410 3.10 -8.79 -7.80
CA GLY A 410 4.47 -9.11 -7.41
C GLY A 410 4.54 -9.83 -6.07
N PHE A 411 3.64 -9.45 -5.14
CA PHE A 411 3.58 -9.98 -3.77
C PHE A 411 2.14 -10.10 -3.27
N LYS A 412 2.00 -10.89 -2.19
CA LYS A 412 0.77 -11.05 -1.42
C LYS A 412 1.08 -10.95 0.07
N TRP A 413 0.27 -10.25 0.86
CA TRP A 413 0.35 -10.32 2.32
C TRP A 413 0.04 -11.72 2.82
N ASN A 414 0.86 -12.23 3.77
CA ASN A 414 0.65 -13.55 4.36
C ASN A 414 -0.23 -13.46 5.61
N MET A 415 -1.53 -13.29 5.39
CA MET A 415 -2.51 -13.23 6.47
C MET A 415 -2.60 -14.55 7.25
N GLY A 416 -2.37 -15.70 6.59
CA GLY A 416 -2.35 -17.01 7.23
C GLY A 416 -1.20 -17.12 8.25
N TRP A 417 0.03 -16.77 7.84
CA TRP A 417 1.18 -16.74 8.76
C TRP A 417 0.94 -15.81 9.94
N MET A 418 0.42 -14.63 9.68
CA MET A 418 0.11 -13.65 10.73
C MET A 418 -0.88 -14.22 11.73
N HIS A 419 -1.97 -14.80 11.26
CA HIS A 419 -3.03 -15.39 12.11
C HIS A 419 -2.49 -16.52 12.98
N ASP A 420 -1.81 -17.49 12.35
CA ASP A 420 -1.30 -18.70 13.02
C ASP A 420 -0.20 -18.35 14.03
N SER A 421 0.76 -17.51 13.63
CA SER A 421 1.87 -17.13 14.51
C SER A 421 1.41 -16.29 15.70
N LEU A 422 0.44 -15.36 15.51
CA LEU A 422 -0.16 -14.61 16.62
C LEU A 422 -1.03 -15.49 17.52
N ALA A 423 -1.77 -16.45 16.97
CA ALA A 423 -2.53 -17.42 17.76
C ALA A 423 -1.59 -18.22 18.68
N TYR A 424 -0.46 -18.71 18.13
CA TYR A 424 0.53 -19.45 18.91
C TYR A 424 1.19 -18.59 20.01
N ILE A 425 1.67 -17.39 19.66
CA ILE A 425 2.44 -16.59 20.60
C ILE A 425 1.61 -16.03 21.76
N LYS A 426 0.29 -15.86 21.57
CA LYS A 426 -0.66 -15.45 22.61
C LYS A 426 -0.85 -16.52 23.71
N GLU A 427 -0.59 -17.78 23.41
CA GLU A 427 -0.69 -18.84 24.39
C GLU A 427 0.32 -18.67 25.51
N GLU A 428 -0.07 -18.97 26.73
CA GLU A 428 0.89 -19.11 27.85
C GLU A 428 1.95 -20.15 27.51
N SER A 429 3.20 -19.89 27.84
CA SER A 429 4.35 -20.72 27.44
C SER A 429 4.17 -22.22 27.75
N ILE A 430 3.46 -22.54 28.86
CA ILE A 430 3.19 -23.94 29.28
C ILE A 430 2.22 -24.66 28.33
N TYR A 431 1.39 -23.94 27.60
CA TYR A 431 0.40 -24.51 26.68
C TYR A 431 0.89 -24.56 25.23
N ARG A 432 1.93 -23.82 24.85
CA ARG A 432 2.48 -23.75 23.47
C ARG A 432 2.84 -25.12 22.92
N ARG A 433 3.25 -26.07 23.77
CA ARG A 433 3.52 -27.47 23.38
C ARG A 433 2.32 -28.14 22.70
N TYR A 434 1.10 -27.79 23.03
CA TYR A 434 -0.12 -28.34 22.47
C TYR A 434 -0.55 -27.64 21.16
N HIS A 435 0.04 -26.50 20.86
CA HIS A 435 -0.22 -25.66 19.70
C HIS A 435 0.96 -25.59 18.72
N HIS A 436 1.95 -26.47 18.87
CA HIS A 436 3.20 -26.43 18.11
C HIS A 436 2.96 -26.51 16.59
N ASN A 437 1.97 -27.25 16.14
CA ASN A 437 1.61 -27.33 14.72
C ASN A 437 1.07 -26.00 14.17
N THR A 438 0.48 -25.16 14.99
CA THR A 438 -0.03 -23.84 14.55
C THR A 438 1.10 -22.94 14.04
N ILE A 439 2.27 -22.94 14.69
CA ILE A 439 3.39 -22.10 14.25
C ILE A 439 4.23 -22.74 13.13
N THR A 440 4.14 -24.07 12.93
CA THR A 440 4.87 -24.77 11.86
C THR A 440 4.07 -24.89 10.57
N MET A 441 2.73 -24.89 10.63
CA MET A 441 1.83 -25.01 9.46
C MET A 441 2.08 -23.96 8.37
N PRO A 442 2.36 -22.67 8.66
CA PRO A 442 2.59 -21.68 7.62
C PRO A 442 3.68 -22.05 6.62
N LEU A 443 4.65 -22.86 7.01
CA LEU A 443 5.72 -23.33 6.11
C LEU A 443 5.22 -24.28 5.02
N LEU A 444 4.05 -24.92 5.19
CA LEU A 444 3.47 -25.81 4.18
C LEU A 444 3.05 -25.04 2.92
N TYR A 445 2.71 -23.75 3.08
CA TYR A 445 2.28 -22.91 1.97
C TYR A 445 3.20 -21.70 1.74
N ALA A 446 4.27 -21.51 2.52
CA ALA A 446 5.14 -20.34 2.48
C ALA A 446 5.72 -20.01 1.10
N PHE A 447 5.76 -20.98 0.19
CA PHE A 447 6.30 -20.85 -1.17
C PHE A 447 5.24 -20.99 -2.25
N SER A 448 3.95 -20.96 -1.89
CA SER A 448 2.84 -21.01 -2.87
C SER A 448 2.64 -19.67 -3.59
N GLU A 449 3.04 -18.57 -2.95
CA GLU A 449 2.99 -17.20 -3.44
C GLU A 449 4.27 -16.45 -3.01
N ASN A 450 4.49 -15.26 -3.56
CA ASN A 450 5.55 -14.35 -3.09
C ASN A 450 5.01 -13.57 -1.88
N TYR A 451 5.33 -14.04 -0.67
CA TYR A 451 4.72 -13.48 0.52
C TYR A 451 5.49 -12.32 1.16
N ILE A 452 4.70 -11.38 1.74
CA ILE A 452 5.14 -10.42 2.74
C ILE A 452 4.54 -10.85 4.08
N LEU A 453 5.37 -11.07 5.10
CA LEU A 453 4.94 -11.34 6.46
C LEU A 453 4.46 -10.03 7.07
N SER A 454 3.15 -9.84 7.16
CA SER A 454 2.54 -8.58 7.56
C SER A 454 2.09 -8.59 9.02
N LEU A 455 2.70 -7.73 9.84
CA LEU A 455 2.17 -7.31 11.13
C LEU A 455 1.62 -5.90 10.96
N SER A 456 0.43 -5.80 10.36
CA SER A 456 -0.18 -4.57 9.88
C SER A 456 -0.99 -3.83 10.94
N HIS A 457 -1.55 -2.68 10.55
CA HIS A 457 -2.46 -1.88 11.37
C HIS A 457 -3.68 -2.69 11.85
N ASP A 458 -4.21 -3.60 11.03
CA ASP A 458 -5.39 -4.42 11.37
C ASP A 458 -5.22 -5.26 12.62
N GLU A 459 -3.97 -5.61 12.97
CA GLU A 459 -3.69 -6.45 14.13
C GLU A 459 -3.69 -5.68 15.45
N VAL A 460 -3.73 -4.37 15.42
CA VAL A 460 -3.58 -3.51 16.60
C VAL A 460 -4.71 -2.50 16.79
N VAL A 461 -5.90 -2.81 16.24
CA VAL A 461 -7.11 -1.96 16.29
C VAL A 461 -8.34 -2.75 16.74
N TYR A 462 -9.43 -2.04 17.02
CA TYR A 462 -10.77 -2.59 17.29
C TYR A 462 -10.82 -3.62 18.44
N GLY A 463 -10.15 -3.32 19.55
CA GLY A 463 -10.13 -4.17 20.74
C GLY A 463 -9.16 -5.35 20.65
N LYS A 464 -8.31 -5.39 19.61
CA LYS A 464 -7.28 -6.42 19.47
C LYS A 464 -6.05 -6.16 20.36
N GLY A 465 -5.90 -4.93 20.90
CA GLY A 465 -4.74 -4.48 21.70
C GLY A 465 -3.46 -4.35 20.88
N SER A 466 -2.38 -3.83 21.49
CA SER A 466 -1.06 -3.75 20.84
C SER A 466 -0.39 -5.14 20.72
N LEU A 467 0.65 -5.25 19.90
CA LEU A 467 1.44 -6.51 19.84
C LEU A 467 2.05 -6.87 21.19
N MET A 468 2.51 -5.87 21.97
CA MET A 468 3.02 -6.08 23.33
C MET A 468 1.95 -6.68 24.24
N ASN A 469 0.71 -6.17 24.19
CA ASN A 469 -0.37 -6.66 25.03
C ASN A 469 -0.88 -8.06 24.65
N LYS A 470 -0.56 -8.54 23.46
CA LYS A 470 -0.86 -9.92 23.06
C LYS A 470 0.09 -10.94 23.70
N MET A 471 1.25 -10.50 24.20
CA MET A 471 2.26 -11.36 24.79
C MET A 471 1.86 -11.75 26.22
N PRO A 472 1.89 -13.05 26.58
CA PRO A 472 1.53 -13.50 27.92
C PRO A 472 2.64 -13.25 28.95
N GLY A 473 2.26 -13.29 30.21
CA GLY A 473 3.16 -13.20 31.36
C GLY A 473 3.29 -11.81 31.94
N ASP A 474 4.30 -11.61 32.80
CA ASP A 474 4.65 -10.32 33.38
C ASP A 474 5.33 -9.38 32.34
N GLU A 475 5.62 -8.15 32.73
CA GLU A 475 6.25 -7.14 31.82
C GLU A 475 7.56 -7.62 31.18
N TRP A 476 8.39 -8.37 31.91
CA TRP A 476 9.64 -8.90 31.38
C TRP A 476 9.33 -9.98 30.33
N GLN A 477 8.44 -10.92 30.68
CA GLN A 477 8.02 -12.00 29.79
C GLN A 477 7.33 -11.48 28.53
N GLN A 478 6.47 -10.47 28.64
CA GLN A 478 5.82 -9.82 27.50
C GLN A 478 6.87 -9.25 26.55
N THR A 479 7.84 -8.49 27.09
CA THR A 479 8.90 -7.91 26.27
C THR A 479 9.80 -8.99 25.65
N ALA A 480 10.15 -10.03 26.41
CA ALA A 480 10.96 -11.15 25.92
C ALA A 480 10.22 -11.95 24.83
N ASN A 481 8.93 -12.22 25.01
CA ASN A 481 8.09 -12.86 23.98
C ASN A 481 8.05 -12.04 22.68
N LEU A 482 7.88 -10.73 22.78
CA LEU A 482 7.84 -9.87 21.58
C LEU A 482 9.21 -9.82 20.89
N ARG A 483 10.32 -9.76 21.65
CA ARG A 483 11.67 -9.85 21.06
C ARG A 483 11.89 -11.19 20.34
N ALA A 484 11.52 -12.30 20.97
CA ALA A 484 11.63 -13.63 20.38
C ALA A 484 10.77 -13.77 19.11
N TYR A 485 9.55 -13.25 19.15
CA TYR A 485 8.60 -13.28 18.03
C TYR A 485 9.07 -12.46 16.83
N LEU A 486 9.56 -11.23 17.05
CA LEU A 486 10.15 -10.43 15.97
C LEU A 486 11.41 -11.11 15.41
N GLY A 487 12.28 -11.66 16.26
CA GLY A 487 13.41 -12.47 15.79
C GLY A 487 12.94 -13.65 14.93
N TYR A 488 11.93 -14.40 15.38
CA TYR A 488 11.33 -15.48 14.59
C TYR A 488 10.83 -15.00 13.23
N MET A 489 10.08 -13.89 13.18
CA MET A 489 9.58 -13.30 11.93
C MET A 489 10.72 -13.02 10.94
N TYR A 490 11.82 -12.41 11.42
CA TYR A 490 12.97 -12.09 10.56
C TYR A 490 13.75 -13.34 10.09
N GLY A 491 13.64 -14.44 10.81
CA GLY A 491 14.18 -15.75 10.42
C GLY A 491 13.32 -16.49 9.39
N GLN A 492 12.04 -16.19 9.28
CA GLN A 492 11.12 -16.92 8.40
C GLN A 492 11.24 -16.46 6.93
N PRO A 493 10.92 -17.34 5.95
CA PRO A 493 10.82 -16.93 4.55
C PRO A 493 9.65 -15.95 4.33
N GLY A 494 9.86 -14.97 3.48
CA GLY A 494 8.95 -13.88 3.16
C GLY A 494 9.52 -12.51 3.52
N LYS A 495 9.06 -11.45 2.82
CA LYS A 495 9.44 -10.07 3.09
C LYS A 495 8.85 -9.60 4.42
N LYS A 496 9.29 -8.49 4.97
CA LYS A 496 8.95 -8.04 6.33
C LYS A 496 8.12 -6.77 6.28
N LEU A 497 7.01 -6.74 7.01
CA LEU A 497 6.21 -5.53 7.20
C LEU A 497 5.86 -5.37 8.67
N ASN A 498 6.16 -4.21 9.21
CA ASN A 498 5.79 -3.81 10.57
C ASN A 498 4.99 -2.52 10.53
N PHE A 499 3.84 -2.51 11.20
CA PHE A 499 3.09 -1.28 11.44
C PHE A 499 3.81 -0.41 12.47
N MET A 500 3.74 0.91 12.27
CA MET A 500 4.31 1.92 13.16
C MET A 500 3.96 1.66 14.64
N GLY A 501 4.92 1.86 15.53
CA GLY A 501 4.78 1.61 16.96
C GLY A 501 5.21 0.19 17.39
N THR A 502 5.30 -0.78 16.47
CA THR A 502 5.84 -2.12 16.74
C THR A 502 7.29 -2.02 17.22
N GLU A 503 8.09 -1.17 16.57
CA GLU A 503 9.51 -1.00 16.82
C GLU A 503 9.82 -0.39 18.21
N ILE A 504 8.88 0.35 18.78
CA ILE A 504 9.02 0.88 20.14
C ILE A 504 8.31 0.03 21.21
N GLY A 505 7.67 -1.08 20.79
CA GLY A 505 6.88 -1.93 21.66
C GLY A 505 5.71 -1.17 22.31
N GLN A 506 4.93 -0.47 21.49
CA GLN A 506 3.78 0.31 21.96
C GLN A 506 2.86 -0.54 22.83
N THR A 507 2.41 0.02 23.96
CA THR A 507 1.59 -0.70 24.95
C THR A 507 0.10 -0.45 24.80
N ALA A 508 -0.31 0.67 24.21
CA ALA A 508 -1.71 0.91 23.87
C ALA A 508 -2.03 0.38 22.47
N GLU A 509 -3.29 0.01 22.27
CA GLU A 509 -3.87 -0.19 20.94
C GLU A 509 -3.69 1.07 20.10
N TRP A 510 -3.50 0.91 18.77
CA TRP A 510 -3.37 2.06 17.90
C TRP A 510 -4.65 2.92 17.92
N ASN A 511 -4.46 4.22 18.03
CA ASN A 511 -5.51 5.24 17.97
C ASN A 511 -5.17 6.27 16.90
N HIS A 512 -5.98 6.37 15.85
CA HIS A 512 -5.77 7.31 14.75
C HIS A 512 -5.95 8.79 15.17
N ASP A 513 -6.65 9.04 16.29
CA ASP A 513 -6.85 10.39 16.84
C ASP A 513 -5.74 10.88 17.75
N ASP A 514 -4.72 10.05 17.99
CA ASP A 514 -3.56 10.38 18.82
C ASP A 514 -2.26 10.01 18.09
N GLN A 515 -1.12 10.41 18.62
CA GLN A 515 0.19 10.00 18.13
C GLN A 515 0.67 8.72 18.80
N LEU A 516 1.71 8.10 18.25
CA LEU A 516 2.41 6.99 18.90
C LEU A 516 2.91 7.40 20.30
N GLN A 517 2.99 6.42 21.18
CA GLN A 517 3.44 6.62 22.58
C GLN A 517 4.96 6.87 22.67
N TRP A 518 5.46 7.91 22.00
CA TRP A 518 6.91 8.27 21.96
C TRP A 518 7.56 8.41 23.34
N PHE A 519 6.77 8.76 24.37
CA PHE A 519 7.25 8.84 25.74
C PHE A 519 7.77 7.50 26.27
N LEU A 520 7.36 6.36 25.71
CA LEU A 520 7.85 5.04 26.10
C LEU A 520 9.38 4.90 25.92
N LEU A 521 9.95 5.65 24.98
CA LEU A 521 11.40 5.68 24.77
C LEU A 521 12.20 6.26 25.94
N GLN A 522 11.55 6.77 26.99
CA GLN A 522 12.21 7.11 28.27
C GLN A 522 12.57 5.86 29.08
N PHE A 523 12.00 4.70 28.78
CA PHE A 523 12.21 3.45 29.48
C PHE A 523 13.15 2.52 28.70
N ALA A 524 14.13 1.94 29.39
CA ALA A 524 15.17 1.09 28.79
C ALA A 524 14.60 -0.07 27.95
N ARG A 525 13.51 -0.71 28.38
CA ARG A 525 12.90 -1.82 27.65
C ARG A 525 12.39 -1.43 26.25
N HIS A 526 11.86 -0.22 26.10
CA HIS A 526 11.36 0.30 24.82
C HIS A 526 12.50 0.81 23.92
N GLN A 527 13.56 1.37 24.54
CA GLN A 527 14.82 1.67 23.84
C GLN A 527 15.46 0.38 23.32
N GLY A 528 15.49 -0.68 24.14
CA GLY A 528 15.99 -1.99 23.75
C GLY A 528 15.19 -2.63 22.63
N MET A 529 13.86 -2.48 22.63
CA MET A 529 12.99 -2.95 21.53
C MET A 529 13.30 -2.20 20.23
N LYS A 530 13.40 -0.86 20.29
CA LYS A 530 13.78 -0.04 19.12
C LYS A 530 15.14 -0.47 18.57
N GLN A 531 16.12 -0.67 19.45
CA GLN A 531 17.44 -1.12 19.03
C GLN A 531 17.39 -2.51 18.40
N LEU A 532 16.61 -3.44 18.94
CA LEU A 532 16.43 -4.77 18.36
C LEU A 532 15.87 -4.72 16.94
N VAL A 533 14.78 -3.96 16.71
CA VAL A 533 14.18 -3.87 15.38
C VAL A 533 15.15 -3.23 14.39
N LYS A 534 15.90 -2.20 14.82
CA LYS A 534 16.97 -1.62 14.03
C LYS A 534 18.00 -2.68 13.62
N ASP A 535 18.50 -3.45 14.57
CA ASP A 535 19.54 -4.46 14.31
C ASP A 535 18.99 -5.64 13.47
N LEU A 536 17.73 -6.02 13.65
CA LEU A 536 17.05 -7.02 12.81
C LEU A 536 16.95 -6.56 11.35
N ASN A 537 16.57 -5.31 11.10
CA ASN A 537 16.53 -4.74 9.74
C ASN A 537 17.91 -4.72 9.09
N HIS A 538 18.93 -4.25 9.82
CA HIS A 538 20.29 -4.21 9.30
C HIS A 538 20.85 -5.62 9.06
N MET A 539 20.61 -6.56 9.97
CA MET A 539 20.95 -7.96 9.79
C MET A 539 20.27 -8.55 8.55
N TYR A 540 18.96 -8.32 8.39
CA TYR A 540 18.19 -8.82 7.25
C TYR A 540 18.78 -8.31 5.92
N CYS A 541 19.13 -7.03 5.83
CA CYS A 541 19.76 -6.46 4.64
C CYS A 541 21.19 -6.96 4.40
N ALA A 542 21.94 -7.28 5.47
CA ALA A 542 23.34 -7.66 5.37
C ALA A 542 23.56 -9.14 5.00
N TYR A 543 22.60 -10.03 5.28
CA TYR A 543 22.75 -11.47 5.09
C TYR A 543 21.80 -12.00 3.99
N PRO A 544 22.31 -12.20 2.74
CA PRO A 544 21.49 -12.68 1.61
C PRO A 544 20.72 -13.97 1.89
N ALA A 545 21.23 -14.84 2.72
CA ALA A 545 20.52 -16.05 3.14
C ALA A 545 19.16 -15.80 3.82
N LEU A 546 18.93 -14.60 4.36
CA LEU A 546 17.67 -14.26 5.02
C LEU A 546 16.60 -13.70 4.06
N TYR A 547 16.97 -13.33 2.80
CA TYR A 547 16.02 -12.70 1.89
C TYR A 547 16.05 -13.18 0.44
N GLN A 548 17.19 -13.69 -0.05
CA GLN A 548 17.41 -13.87 -1.48
C GLN A 548 16.54 -14.99 -2.07
N LEU A 549 16.24 -16.01 -1.26
CA LEU A 549 15.37 -17.13 -1.60
C LEU A 549 14.11 -17.18 -0.73
N ASP A 550 13.57 -16.01 -0.37
CA ASP A 550 12.34 -15.91 0.44
C ASP A 550 11.11 -16.56 -0.22
N CYS A 551 11.09 -16.58 -1.55
CA CYS A 551 9.98 -17.11 -2.36
C CYS A 551 10.32 -18.47 -3.00
N ASP A 552 11.43 -19.11 -2.59
CA ASP A 552 11.89 -20.39 -3.13
C ASP A 552 12.13 -21.39 -1.99
N PRO A 553 11.57 -22.62 -2.06
CA PRO A 553 11.78 -23.65 -1.03
C PRO A 553 13.25 -24.03 -0.83
N ALA A 554 14.13 -23.82 -1.80
CA ALA A 554 15.57 -24.02 -1.65
C ALA A 554 16.21 -23.08 -0.58
N GLY A 555 15.53 -21.97 -0.23
CA GLY A 555 16.00 -21.03 0.79
C GLY A 555 15.74 -21.44 2.23
N PHE A 556 15.15 -22.61 2.49
CA PHE A 556 14.74 -22.99 3.85
C PHE A 556 14.87 -24.49 4.11
N GLU A 557 15.40 -24.87 5.27
CA GLU A 557 15.43 -26.25 5.71
C GLU A 557 15.24 -26.37 7.23
N TRP A 558 14.26 -27.18 7.66
CA TRP A 558 14.13 -27.49 9.07
C TRP A 558 15.31 -28.31 9.59
N ARG A 559 15.81 -27.94 10.74
CA ARG A 559 16.72 -28.77 11.56
C ARG A 559 15.96 -29.45 12.67
N ILE A 560 15.04 -28.73 13.30
CA ILE A 560 14.15 -29.26 14.35
C ILE A 560 12.80 -28.56 14.18
N SER A 561 11.77 -29.32 13.84
CA SER A 561 10.39 -28.84 13.68
C SER A 561 9.41 -29.52 14.62
N ASP A 562 9.84 -30.57 15.34
CA ASP A 562 8.99 -31.47 16.12
C ASP A 562 9.25 -31.43 17.64
N ALA A 563 10.07 -30.49 18.12
CA ALA A 563 10.37 -30.31 19.55
C ALA A 563 9.22 -29.57 20.29
N ALA A 564 8.01 -30.12 20.20
CA ALA A 564 6.79 -29.55 20.77
C ALA A 564 6.90 -29.39 22.30
N ASP A 565 7.40 -30.42 23.01
CA ASP A 565 7.56 -30.39 24.45
C ASP A 565 8.51 -29.27 24.94
N ASP A 566 9.46 -28.90 24.11
CA ASP A 566 10.41 -27.83 24.36
C ASP A 566 9.94 -26.47 23.81
N SER A 567 8.90 -26.45 23.00
CA SER A 567 8.43 -25.28 22.22
C SER A 567 9.60 -24.59 21.48
N LEU A 568 10.43 -25.42 20.84
CA LEU A 568 11.66 -25.02 20.18
C LEU A 568 11.54 -25.26 18.67
N LEU A 569 12.03 -24.31 17.90
CA LEU A 569 12.12 -24.40 16.44
C LEU A 569 13.54 -24.08 15.99
N VAL A 570 14.10 -24.90 15.10
CA VAL A 570 15.41 -24.63 14.49
C VAL A 570 15.37 -24.87 13.00
N HIS A 571 15.85 -23.92 12.23
CA HIS A 571 15.93 -24.04 10.77
C HIS A 571 17.19 -23.34 10.24
N GLU A 572 17.54 -23.65 9.01
CA GLU A 572 18.57 -22.93 8.26
C GLU A 572 17.95 -22.19 7.08
N ARG A 573 18.50 -21.00 6.81
CA ARG A 573 18.21 -20.17 5.64
C ARG A 573 19.42 -20.19 4.71
N PHE A 574 19.14 -20.14 3.40
CA PHE A 574 20.18 -20.24 2.37
C PHE A 574 20.05 -19.11 1.35
N ASP A 575 21.19 -18.68 0.81
CA ASP A 575 21.24 -17.85 -0.39
C ASP A 575 21.56 -18.68 -1.66
N ILE A 576 21.64 -18.01 -2.81
CA ILE A 576 21.89 -18.65 -4.10
C ILE A 576 23.31 -19.24 -4.25
N VAL A 577 24.24 -18.90 -3.36
CA VAL A 577 25.60 -19.44 -3.32
C VAL A 577 25.84 -20.33 -2.10
N GLU A 578 24.75 -20.79 -1.47
CA GLU A 578 24.72 -21.74 -0.34
C GLU A 578 25.35 -21.22 0.96
N ASN A 579 25.52 -19.90 1.14
CA ASN A 579 25.75 -19.36 2.48
C ASN A 579 24.55 -19.64 3.37
N LYS A 580 24.82 -19.87 4.66
CA LYS A 580 23.78 -20.32 5.60
C LYS A 580 23.69 -19.44 6.83
N VAL A 581 22.46 -19.27 7.30
CA VAL A 581 22.16 -18.73 8.61
C VAL A 581 21.26 -19.73 9.36
N LEU A 582 21.74 -20.22 10.49
CA LEU A 582 20.95 -21.04 11.40
C LEU A 582 20.18 -20.11 12.33
N VAL A 583 18.87 -20.38 12.47
CA VAL A 583 17.95 -19.66 13.33
C VAL A 583 17.36 -20.63 14.35
N ALA A 584 17.49 -20.32 15.63
CA ALA A 584 16.90 -21.13 16.72
C ALA A 584 16.02 -20.25 17.61
N SER A 585 14.74 -20.62 17.76
CA SER A 585 13.74 -19.91 18.55
C SER A 585 13.24 -20.75 19.71
N ASN A 586 13.40 -20.28 20.93
CA ASN A 586 12.87 -20.87 22.16
C ASN A 586 11.71 -20.02 22.69
N PHE A 587 10.52 -20.59 22.66
CA PHE A 587 9.30 -19.90 23.10
C PHE A 587 8.90 -20.27 24.54
N THR A 588 9.87 -20.72 25.36
CA THR A 588 9.65 -20.99 26.79
C THR A 588 10.58 -20.15 27.67
N PRO A 589 10.20 -19.86 28.93
CA PRO A 589 11.08 -19.17 29.86
C PRO A 589 12.18 -20.09 30.43
N VAL A 590 12.35 -21.30 29.87
CA VAL A 590 13.36 -22.28 30.29
C VAL A 590 14.51 -22.26 29.29
N PRO A 591 15.72 -21.89 29.70
CA PRO A 591 16.88 -21.95 28.80
C PRO A 591 17.20 -23.41 28.43
N ARG A 592 17.74 -23.61 27.23
CA ARG A 592 18.15 -24.91 26.74
C ARG A 592 19.66 -24.97 26.72
N GLU A 593 20.25 -25.63 27.74
CA GLU A 593 21.69 -25.79 27.84
C GLU A 593 22.16 -27.04 27.09
N GLN A 594 23.33 -26.95 26.45
CA GLN A 594 23.93 -28.06 25.70
C GLN A 594 22.95 -28.72 24.70
N TYR A 595 22.03 -27.93 24.15
CA TYR A 595 21.03 -28.45 23.22
C TYR A 595 21.70 -28.85 21.90
N ARG A 596 21.56 -30.14 21.54
CA ARG A 596 22.30 -30.69 20.41
C ARG A 596 21.44 -30.59 19.13
N ILE A 597 22.01 -29.97 18.10
CA ILE A 597 21.38 -29.76 16.79
C ILE A 597 22.25 -30.45 15.74
N GLY A 598 21.65 -31.37 14.95
CA GLY A 598 22.32 -31.98 13.80
C GLY A 598 22.55 -30.95 12.70
N VAL A 599 23.73 -31.02 12.09
CA VAL A 599 24.10 -30.16 10.94
C VAL A 599 24.83 -30.99 9.88
N PRO A 600 24.68 -30.62 8.58
CA PRO A 600 25.17 -31.44 7.47
C PRO A 600 26.66 -31.31 7.20
N LEU A 601 27.31 -30.23 7.61
CA LEU A 601 28.69 -29.89 7.25
C LEU A 601 29.56 -29.60 8.49
N GLU A 602 30.83 -29.87 8.37
CA GLU A 602 31.83 -29.47 9.34
C GLU A 602 32.22 -28.00 9.17
N GLY A 603 32.32 -27.28 10.29
CA GLY A 603 32.64 -25.84 10.28
C GLY A 603 32.42 -25.16 11.62
N THR A 604 32.20 -23.86 11.55
CA THR A 604 31.99 -23.00 12.69
C THR A 604 30.75 -22.17 12.52
N TYR A 605 29.95 -22.06 13.56
CA TYR A 605 28.78 -21.18 13.63
C TYR A 605 29.12 -19.93 14.45
N GLU A 606 29.04 -18.75 13.84
CA GLU A 606 29.30 -17.48 14.52
C GLU A 606 28.00 -16.72 14.76
N LEU A 607 27.83 -16.22 15.98
CA LEU A 607 26.65 -15.46 16.38
C LEU A 607 26.54 -14.16 15.56
N ILE A 608 25.38 -13.93 14.98
CA ILE A 608 25.02 -12.67 14.31
C ILE A 608 24.20 -11.81 15.26
N LEU A 609 23.14 -12.41 15.86
CA LEU A 609 22.22 -11.70 16.73
C LEU A 609 21.60 -12.65 17.74
N ASN A 610 21.46 -12.16 18.98
CA ASN A 610 20.73 -12.83 20.06
C ASN A 610 19.70 -11.85 20.62
N THR A 611 18.41 -12.15 20.48
CA THR A 611 17.34 -11.27 20.98
C THR A 611 17.27 -11.16 22.49
N ASP A 612 17.97 -12.04 23.25
CA ASP A 612 18.11 -11.97 24.70
C ASP A 612 19.35 -11.16 25.17
N ASN A 613 20.03 -10.48 24.26
CA ASN A 613 21.16 -9.61 24.63
C ASN A 613 20.71 -8.45 25.50
N SER A 614 21.52 -8.05 26.48
CA SER A 614 21.29 -6.93 27.40
C SER A 614 21.12 -5.59 26.68
N LEU A 615 21.68 -5.42 25.46
CA LEU A 615 21.46 -4.27 24.58
C LEU A 615 19.96 -4.08 24.26
N TYR A 616 19.21 -5.17 24.24
CA TYR A 616 17.77 -5.20 24.01
C TYR A 616 16.96 -5.37 25.31
N CYS A 617 17.59 -5.13 26.46
CA CYS A 617 17.04 -5.43 27.79
C CYS A 617 16.73 -6.92 27.99
N GLY A 618 17.50 -7.81 27.38
CA GLY A 618 17.50 -9.24 27.63
C GLY A 618 18.30 -9.61 28.86
N SER A 619 18.38 -10.90 29.13
CA SER A 619 19.07 -11.44 30.33
C SER A 619 20.54 -11.74 30.12
N ASP A 620 21.07 -11.69 28.88
CA ASP A 620 22.39 -12.17 28.50
C ASP A 620 22.68 -13.61 28.99
N TYR A 621 21.64 -14.46 28.96
CA TYR A 621 21.77 -15.84 29.47
C TYR A 621 22.89 -16.61 28.78
N SER A 622 23.18 -16.37 27.52
CA SER A 622 24.28 -16.94 26.76
C SER A 622 25.14 -15.87 26.13
N LEU A 623 26.44 -15.94 26.43
CA LEU A 623 27.48 -15.09 25.83
C LEU A 623 28.32 -15.86 24.78
N ILE A 624 27.88 -17.06 24.36
CA ILE A 624 28.59 -17.88 23.37
C ILE A 624 28.44 -17.25 21.99
N THR A 625 29.55 -16.76 21.44
CA THR A 625 29.60 -16.14 20.13
C THR A 625 30.05 -17.07 19.00
N THR A 626 30.67 -18.21 19.36
CA THR A 626 31.26 -19.14 18.38
C THR A 626 31.04 -20.58 18.81
N ILE A 627 30.52 -21.43 17.91
CA ILE A 627 30.26 -22.84 18.16
C ILE A 627 30.92 -23.64 17.03
N LYS A 628 31.79 -24.59 17.38
CA LYS A 628 32.37 -25.52 16.41
C LYS A 628 31.52 -26.78 16.30
N THR A 629 31.45 -27.32 15.10
CA THR A 629 30.79 -28.60 14.87
C THR A 629 31.57 -29.72 15.50
N GLU A 630 30.86 -30.72 15.98
CA GLU A 630 31.42 -31.98 16.49
C GLU A 630 31.16 -33.10 15.50
N VAL A 631 32.12 -34.03 15.34
CA VAL A 631 31.94 -35.28 14.57
C VAL A 631 31.11 -36.24 15.43
N LYS A 632 29.87 -35.84 15.68
CA LYS A 632 28.91 -36.59 16.47
C LYS A 632 27.55 -36.42 15.80
N GLY A 633 27.05 -37.46 15.21
CA GLY A 633 25.74 -37.43 14.49
C GLY A 633 24.57 -37.10 15.42
N SER A 634 23.62 -36.32 14.91
CA SER A 634 22.35 -36.02 15.57
C SER A 634 21.28 -35.71 14.50
N HIS A 635 20.00 -35.98 14.79
CA HIS A 635 18.86 -35.75 13.89
C HIS A 635 19.08 -36.30 12.47
N GLY A 636 19.74 -37.46 12.36
CA GLY A 636 20.07 -38.10 11.07
C GLY A 636 21.20 -37.45 10.26
N LEU A 637 21.88 -36.44 10.80
CA LEU A 637 22.98 -35.72 10.15
C LEU A 637 24.35 -36.11 10.74
N PRO A 638 25.46 -36.05 9.96
CA PRO A 638 26.76 -36.57 10.34
C PRO A 638 27.47 -35.75 11.42
N TYR A 639 27.21 -34.46 11.48
CA TYR A 639 27.78 -33.51 12.45
C TYR A 639 26.70 -32.94 13.34
N SER A 640 27.09 -32.32 14.45
CA SER A 640 26.20 -31.57 15.31
C SER A 640 26.92 -30.42 15.99
N ILE A 641 26.13 -29.47 16.47
CA ILE A 641 26.54 -28.42 17.40
C ILE A 641 25.81 -28.61 18.74
N ALA A 642 26.49 -28.26 19.83
CA ALA A 642 25.85 -28.14 21.13
C ALA A 642 25.83 -26.66 21.50
N MET A 643 24.63 -26.11 21.65
CA MET A 643 24.44 -24.67 21.88
C MET A 643 23.59 -24.40 23.12
N VAL A 644 23.72 -23.20 23.64
CA VAL A 644 22.80 -22.64 24.63
C VAL A 644 21.77 -21.81 23.88
N ILE A 645 20.49 -22.15 24.02
CA ILE A 645 19.40 -21.34 23.47
C ILE A 645 18.72 -20.61 24.63
N PRO A 646 18.82 -19.27 24.71
CA PRO A 646 18.28 -18.48 25.80
C PRO A 646 16.78 -18.63 25.98
N PRO A 647 16.22 -18.27 27.15
CA PRO A 647 14.77 -18.30 27.38
C PRO A 647 14.08 -17.21 26.59
N LEU A 648 12.90 -17.49 26.02
CA LEU A 648 12.07 -16.54 25.27
C LEU A 648 12.91 -15.71 24.29
N ALA A 649 13.68 -16.42 23.44
CA ALA A 649 14.63 -15.78 22.55
C ALA A 649 14.74 -16.47 21.19
N THR A 650 15.15 -15.70 20.20
CA THR A 650 15.60 -16.17 18.88
C THR A 650 17.06 -15.77 18.67
N VAL A 651 17.88 -16.72 18.22
CA VAL A 651 19.31 -16.52 17.96
C VAL A 651 19.64 -16.84 16.50
N PHE A 652 20.56 -16.08 15.93
CA PHE A 652 21.00 -16.21 14.54
C PHE A 652 22.52 -16.48 14.52
N TYR A 653 22.93 -17.51 13.78
CA TYR A 653 24.33 -17.87 13.59
C TYR A 653 24.65 -18.04 12.11
N ARG A 654 25.69 -17.38 11.61
CA ARG A 654 26.22 -17.67 10.27
C ARG A 654 27.12 -18.88 10.29
N PHE A 655 27.04 -19.71 9.29
CA PHE A 655 27.96 -20.84 9.09
C PHE A 655 29.21 -20.42 8.33
N ILE A 656 30.35 -20.87 8.82
CA ILE A 656 31.66 -20.72 8.18
C ILE A 656 32.23 -22.13 7.96
N PRO A 657 32.39 -22.59 6.72
CA PRO A 657 32.99 -23.88 6.42
C PRO A 657 34.46 -23.92 6.85
N ASN A 658 34.95 -25.08 7.23
CA ASN A 658 36.40 -25.26 7.43
C ASN A 658 37.12 -24.99 6.10
N PRO A 659 38.30 -24.37 6.09
CA PRO A 659 39.12 -24.24 4.87
C PRO A 659 39.34 -25.63 4.25
N ALA A 660 39.16 -25.72 2.93
CA ALA A 660 39.39 -26.97 2.19
C ALA A 660 40.86 -27.43 2.25
#